data_c8b0a9f8655ad66d70f50b1d9ba568e0
#
_entry.id   c8b0a9f8655ad66d70f50b1d9ba568e0
#
_cell.length_a   1.000
_cell.length_b   1.000
_cell.length_c   1.000
_cell.angle_alpha   90.00
_cell.angle_beta   90.00
_cell.angle_gamma   90.00
#
_symmetry.space_group_name_H-M   'P 1'
#
loop_
_entity.id
_entity.type
_entity.pdbx_description
1 polymer ?
#
loop_
_entity_poly.entity_id
_entity_poly.type
_entity_poly.pdbx_seq_one_letter_code
_entity_poly.pdbx_strand_id
1 'polypeptide(L)'
;MTRYMRSALAFLGGLTLTATPLLADDHADMIDPNSTPMSAEDLITMPRLGSPIVSNDGWQAVYRVTKTDPETFERTSTYYLVDLGDPSGAPIPLDFGINVHSLAFGPDDSLHFLSDHVGEEEAIETPYTRLWKVGVTGGGDMREPFLVADIGGKSIDGFKLSPSGDKVALWAEIARDCPKFGCEGDGKKHLPGPGPKAGSGRLYDGDEGFVRHWDHWTSPGSYNRVFVFNLEDSTLVGHGTALDGPAGEGALVAHTPTRPFGGGGDIAWAADGSGVYFTARQAGASEPTSTDFNIWWSDLSGNAPTNLTESNKAVDTAPTPSPDGKYLAYLAMERPGYESDRLVVQLRDLETGETRALTEGFDRSFGSLAWTPDSRYIIATAQDVLDTPAFQIDPRDGSVKRLDLMAGNEAHLGNITPLSGGRLLFTRDSIGSPAELYLSEGMGQARPLTDVARSKVGRLASIVVRRFNFAGANGDTVWGQITKLDNQEGPMPAILYIHGGPQGSFNDGWSSRWNPRVVASQGYAVISVDFHGSTGYGQEFTDAINKDWGGKPLEDLQKGFAAALRLDSQIDGTRACAMGASYGGYMVNWIAGKWPNRFKCLVQHDGLFDMRSFYYTTEELWFPRWDFGGSYAEARDEYERWNPANHVDNWQTPMLVVAGEQDFRVPYTQGIASFTALQERGIPSQLLVFPDENHWVLGAKNSLQWHNTVFNWLDRWLKEDESAEQQ
;
A
#
# COMPACT_ATOMS: atom_id res chain seq x y z
N MET A 1 60.02 -27.94 32.31
CA MET A 1 59.68 -26.75 33.15
C MET A 1 58.68 -25.98 32.35
N THR A 2 57.54 -25.73 32.67
CA THR A 2 56.56 -25.67 33.68
C THR A 2 55.18 -25.71 33.03
N ARG A 3 54.26 -26.48 33.57
CA ARG A 3 52.81 -26.64 33.19
C ARG A 3 52.06 -25.32 33.24
N TYR A 4 51.06 -25.18 32.39
CA TYR A 4 49.74 -24.68 32.80
C TYR A 4 48.61 -25.35 31.96
N MET A 5 47.84 -26.16 32.65
CA MET A 5 46.51 -26.63 32.27
C MET A 5 45.54 -25.43 32.34
N ARG A 6 44.68 -25.26 31.36
CA ARG A 6 43.42 -24.50 31.48
C ARG A 6 42.25 -25.39 31.09
N SER A 7 41.38 -25.54 32.07
CA SER A 7 40.14 -26.27 32.04
C SER A 7 39.16 -25.62 31.05
N ALA A 8 38.53 -26.44 30.20
CA ALA A 8 37.36 -26.08 29.43
C ALA A 8 36.13 -26.13 30.36
N LEU A 9 35.52 -24.98 30.65
CA LEU A 9 34.15 -24.91 31.16
C LEU A 9 33.20 -24.83 29.92
N ALA A 10 32.39 -25.84 29.77
CA ALA A 10 31.27 -25.83 28.89
C ALA A 10 30.17 -24.92 29.48
N PHE A 11 29.86 -23.82 28.79
CA PHE A 11 28.68 -23.03 29.07
C PHE A 11 27.51 -23.67 28.30
N LEU A 12 26.64 -24.37 28.97
CA LEU A 12 25.26 -24.61 28.53
C LEU A 12 24.49 -23.28 28.67
N GLY A 13 24.44 -22.54 27.59
CA GLY A 13 23.53 -21.40 27.46
C GLY A 13 22.11 -21.88 27.24
N GLY A 14 21.31 -21.96 28.29
CA GLY A 14 19.88 -22.08 28.16
C GLY A 14 19.32 -20.82 27.50
N LEU A 15 18.75 -20.95 26.29
CA LEU A 15 17.90 -19.90 25.69
C LEU A 15 16.67 -19.74 26.57
N THR A 16 16.65 -18.73 27.40
CA THR A 16 15.45 -18.25 28.08
C THR A 16 14.61 -17.52 27.04
N LEU A 17 13.44 -18.07 26.74
CA LEU A 17 12.35 -17.37 26.04
C LEU A 17 11.96 -16.14 26.89
N THR A 18 12.45 -14.98 26.56
CA THR A 18 11.96 -13.72 27.12
C THR A 18 10.73 -13.29 26.34
N ALA A 19 9.55 -13.68 26.83
CA ALA A 19 8.33 -13.00 26.46
C ALA A 19 8.33 -11.64 27.16
N THR A 20 8.55 -10.56 26.43
CA THR A 20 8.23 -9.22 26.93
C THR A 20 6.72 -9.06 26.93
N PRO A 21 6.08 -8.83 28.08
CA PRO A 21 4.68 -8.44 28.07
C PRO A 21 4.62 -7.04 27.43
N LEU A 22 3.88 -6.90 26.31
CA LEU A 22 3.43 -5.59 25.88
C LEU A 22 2.54 -5.04 26.99
N LEU A 23 2.82 -3.79 27.37
CA LEU A 23 1.88 -2.98 28.10
C LEU A 23 0.60 -2.96 27.27
N ALA A 24 -0.49 -3.46 27.86
CA ALA A 24 -1.82 -3.26 27.32
C ALA A 24 -2.01 -1.77 27.08
N ASP A 25 -2.65 -1.40 25.96
CA ASP A 25 -3.14 -0.03 25.79
C ASP A 25 -3.75 0.44 27.13
N ASP A 26 -3.48 1.70 27.50
CA ASP A 26 -3.95 2.33 28.76
C ASP A 26 -5.49 2.41 28.91
N HIS A 27 -6.23 1.52 28.27
CA HIS A 27 -7.68 1.33 28.37
C HIS A 27 -8.11 0.15 29.25
N ALA A 28 -7.23 -0.32 30.16
CA ALA A 28 -7.58 -1.39 31.11
C ALA A 28 -8.70 -1.04 32.12
N ASP A 29 -9.20 0.19 32.11
CA ASP A 29 -10.25 0.66 33.01
C ASP A 29 -11.57 0.93 32.28
N MET A 30 -12.26 -0.07 31.85
CA MET A 30 -13.71 -0.23 31.68
C MET A 30 -14.02 -1.16 30.48
N ILE A 31 -13.83 -2.45 30.70
CA ILE A 31 -14.47 -3.43 29.81
C ILE A 31 -15.98 -3.24 29.98
N ASP A 32 -16.64 -2.68 28.97
CA ASP A 32 -18.09 -2.65 28.93
C ASP A 32 -18.60 -4.10 28.86
N PRO A 33 -19.31 -4.60 29.87
CA PRO A 33 -19.82 -5.97 29.86
C PRO A 33 -20.81 -6.21 28.70
N ASN A 34 -21.25 -5.16 28.01
CA ASN A 34 -22.12 -5.23 26.83
C ASN A 34 -21.34 -5.10 25.52
N SER A 35 -20.00 -5.05 25.55
CA SER A 35 -19.21 -4.97 24.32
C SER A 35 -19.43 -6.19 23.45
N THR A 36 -19.62 -5.97 22.14
CA THR A 36 -19.85 -7.03 21.15
C THR A 36 -18.60 -7.29 20.32
N PRO A 37 -18.36 -8.53 19.90
CA PRO A 37 -17.31 -8.82 18.91
C PRO A 37 -17.52 -8.02 17.63
N MET A 38 -16.42 -7.62 16.96
CA MET A 38 -16.46 -6.87 15.72
C MET A 38 -17.00 -7.72 14.58
N SER A 39 -18.04 -7.27 13.93
CA SER A 39 -18.60 -7.91 12.74
C SER A 39 -17.89 -7.46 11.45
N ALA A 40 -18.12 -8.17 10.35
CA ALA A 40 -17.70 -7.73 9.01
C ALA A 40 -18.31 -6.38 8.63
N GLU A 41 -19.59 -6.15 9.00
CA GLU A 41 -20.26 -4.89 8.76
C GLU A 41 -19.64 -3.74 9.56
N ASP A 42 -19.22 -3.98 10.80
CA ASP A 42 -18.45 -2.99 11.59
C ASP A 42 -17.14 -2.61 10.91
N LEU A 43 -16.40 -3.57 10.35
CA LEU A 43 -15.16 -3.29 9.62
C LEU A 43 -15.41 -2.43 8.37
N ILE A 44 -16.45 -2.76 7.60
CA ILE A 44 -16.75 -2.10 6.32
C ILE A 44 -17.31 -0.70 6.56
N THR A 45 -18.12 -0.52 7.60
CA THR A 45 -18.73 0.77 7.99
C THR A 45 -17.86 1.58 8.96
N MET A 46 -16.64 1.09 9.29
CA MET A 46 -15.71 1.84 10.12
C MET A 46 -15.34 3.14 9.42
N PRO A 47 -15.47 4.31 10.08
CA PRO A 47 -15.01 5.57 9.50
C PRO A 47 -13.52 5.52 9.20
N ARG A 48 -13.13 6.12 8.09
CA ARG A 48 -11.74 6.11 7.60
C ARG A 48 -11.18 7.51 7.54
N LEU A 49 -10.06 7.72 8.21
CA LEU A 49 -9.28 8.94 8.12
C LEU A 49 -8.48 8.93 6.81
N GLY A 50 -8.59 10.02 6.02
CA GLY A 50 -7.72 10.27 4.86
C GLY A 50 -6.45 11.01 5.27
N SER A 51 -5.47 11.05 4.37
CA SER A 51 -4.21 11.78 4.59
C SER A 51 -4.50 13.27 4.86
N PRO A 52 -3.88 13.86 5.91
CA PRO A 52 -4.03 15.29 6.18
C PRO A 52 -3.24 16.12 5.18
N ILE A 53 -3.69 17.35 4.94
CA ILE A 53 -2.93 18.41 4.32
C ILE A 53 -2.72 19.52 5.33
N VAL A 54 -1.60 20.24 5.24
CA VAL A 54 -1.21 21.29 6.20
C VAL A 54 -1.11 22.64 5.47
N SER A 55 -1.56 23.72 6.11
CA SER A 55 -1.39 25.10 5.62
C SER A 55 0.09 25.47 5.55
N ASN A 56 0.43 26.44 4.70
CA ASN A 56 1.83 26.84 4.49
C ASN A 56 2.49 27.41 5.75
N ASP A 57 1.71 28.04 6.62
CA ASP A 57 2.17 28.54 7.90
C ASP A 57 2.35 27.44 8.97
N GLY A 58 1.85 26.23 8.74
CA GLY A 58 1.95 25.08 9.64
C GLY A 58 1.03 25.14 10.86
N TRP A 59 0.00 26.00 10.83
CA TRP A 59 -0.92 26.18 11.96
C TRP A 59 -2.29 25.57 11.76
N GLN A 60 -2.63 25.15 10.54
CA GLN A 60 -3.89 24.50 10.23
C GLN A 60 -3.64 23.20 9.49
N ALA A 61 -4.52 22.22 9.70
CA ALA A 61 -4.58 21.04 8.86
C ALA A 61 -6.02 20.74 8.45
N VAL A 62 -6.19 20.18 7.24
CA VAL A 62 -7.46 19.65 6.79
C VAL A 62 -7.29 18.17 6.56
N TYR A 63 -8.24 17.37 7.04
CA TYR A 63 -8.30 15.93 6.83
C TYR A 63 -9.71 15.51 6.39
N ARG A 64 -9.77 14.41 5.67
CA ARG A 64 -11.02 13.81 5.21
C ARG A 64 -11.44 12.65 6.10
N VAL A 65 -12.72 12.55 6.41
CA VAL A 65 -13.33 11.37 7.01
C VAL A 65 -14.32 10.78 6.02
N THR A 66 -14.11 9.53 5.62
CA THR A 66 -15.03 8.77 4.76
C THR A 66 -15.86 7.85 5.63
N LYS A 67 -17.18 7.94 5.50
CA LYS A 67 -18.15 7.06 6.16
C LYS A 67 -18.85 6.21 5.11
N THR A 68 -19.12 4.96 5.45
CA THR A 68 -19.95 4.04 4.66
C THR A 68 -21.31 3.92 5.34
N ASP A 69 -22.38 4.18 4.60
CA ASP A 69 -23.75 4.00 5.10
C ASP A 69 -24.03 2.51 5.31
N PRO A 70 -24.54 2.09 6.49
CA PRO A 70 -24.74 0.67 6.80
C PRO A 70 -25.89 0.01 6.02
N GLU A 71 -26.82 0.77 5.45
CA GLU A 71 -27.96 0.22 4.71
C GLU A 71 -27.71 0.19 3.21
N THR A 72 -27.16 1.28 2.65
CA THR A 72 -26.92 1.41 1.21
C THR A 72 -25.51 0.99 0.79
N PHE A 73 -24.56 1.01 1.72
CA PHE A 73 -23.10 0.84 1.51
C PHE A 73 -22.47 1.94 0.63
N GLU A 74 -23.18 3.05 0.45
CA GLU A 74 -22.64 4.23 -0.20
C GLU A 74 -21.64 4.94 0.69
N ARG A 75 -20.61 5.54 0.07
CA ARG A 75 -19.55 6.26 0.78
C ARG A 75 -19.75 7.75 0.64
N THR A 76 -19.70 8.44 1.78
CA THR A 76 -19.69 9.90 1.84
C THR A 76 -18.42 10.39 2.52
N SER A 77 -17.89 11.52 2.06
CA SER A 77 -16.68 12.13 2.63
C SER A 77 -16.99 13.50 3.19
N THR A 78 -16.49 13.80 4.37
CA THR A 78 -16.54 15.12 5.01
C THR A 78 -15.12 15.55 5.33
N TYR A 79 -14.82 16.82 5.07
CA TYR A 79 -13.52 17.41 5.40
C TYR A 79 -13.64 18.18 6.71
N TYR A 80 -12.56 18.16 7.49
CA TYR A 80 -12.49 18.83 8.78
C TYR A 80 -11.23 19.70 8.86
N LEU A 81 -11.38 20.93 9.31
CA LEU A 81 -10.30 21.84 9.66
C LEU A 81 -9.94 21.66 11.13
N VAL A 82 -8.66 21.60 11.44
CA VAL A 82 -8.14 21.58 12.82
C VAL A 82 -7.06 22.65 12.97
N ASP A 83 -7.12 23.39 14.09
CA ASP A 83 -6.10 24.35 14.49
C ASP A 83 -4.96 23.61 15.23
N LEU A 84 -3.77 23.61 14.65
CA LEU A 84 -2.58 22.97 15.22
C LEU A 84 -1.91 23.87 16.30
N GLY A 85 -2.32 25.13 16.43
CA GLY A 85 -1.91 26.05 17.48
C GLY A 85 -2.76 25.92 18.75
N ASP A 86 -4.06 25.60 18.61
CA ASP A 86 -4.96 25.23 19.72
C ASP A 86 -5.62 23.87 19.47
N PRO A 87 -4.86 22.80 19.60
CA PRO A 87 -5.35 21.46 19.30
C PRO A 87 -6.30 20.87 20.36
N SER A 88 -6.73 21.68 21.33
CA SER A 88 -7.83 21.35 22.26
C SER A 88 -9.20 21.71 21.68
N GLY A 89 -9.25 22.53 20.62
CA GLY A 89 -10.47 22.87 19.89
C GLY A 89 -11.04 21.68 19.14
N ALA A 90 -12.37 21.63 19.03
CA ALA A 90 -13.02 20.61 18.22
C ALA A 90 -12.74 20.86 16.73
N PRO A 91 -12.47 19.80 15.92
CA PRO A 91 -12.35 19.94 14.47
C PRO A 91 -13.63 20.53 13.86
N ILE A 92 -13.46 21.46 12.94
CA ILE A 92 -14.55 22.22 12.30
C ILE A 92 -14.89 21.52 10.96
N PRO A 93 -16.13 21.06 10.75
CA PRO A 93 -16.52 20.52 9.46
C PRO A 93 -16.55 21.61 8.40
N LEU A 94 -16.01 21.29 7.22
CA LEU A 94 -16.01 22.16 6.04
C LEU A 94 -17.13 21.73 5.10
N ASP A 95 -18.06 22.65 4.82
CA ASP A 95 -19.15 22.42 3.87
C ASP A 95 -18.85 23.13 2.56
N PHE A 96 -18.43 22.36 1.56
CA PHE A 96 -18.16 22.89 0.22
C PHE A 96 -19.44 23.06 -0.63
N GLY A 97 -20.59 22.54 -0.18
CA GLY A 97 -21.84 22.54 -0.96
C GLY A 97 -21.79 21.69 -2.22
N ILE A 98 -20.66 21.12 -2.59
CA ILE A 98 -20.41 20.33 -3.78
C ILE A 98 -19.52 19.12 -3.45
N ASN A 99 -19.49 18.12 -4.36
CA ASN A 99 -18.60 16.98 -4.23
C ASN A 99 -17.13 17.41 -4.43
N VAL A 100 -16.24 17.02 -3.52
CA VAL A 100 -14.84 17.44 -3.50
C VAL A 100 -13.91 16.24 -3.38
N HIS A 101 -12.84 16.26 -4.15
CA HIS A 101 -11.72 15.33 -4.03
C HIS A 101 -10.40 16.02 -4.37
N SER A 102 -9.28 15.40 -4.02
CA SER A 102 -7.94 15.93 -4.28
C SER A 102 -7.74 17.38 -3.76
N LEU A 103 -7.71 17.54 -2.44
CA LEU A 103 -7.60 18.84 -1.79
C LEU A 103 -6.14 19.23 -1.57
N ALA A 104 -5.80 20.52 -1.73
CA ALA A 104 -4.51 21.11 -1.38
C ALA A 104 -4.65 22.56 -0.90
N PHE A 105 -3.77 23.00 0.03
CA PHE A 105 -3.63 24.40 0.34
C PHE A 105 -2.87 25.15 -0.77
N GLY A 106 -3.35 26.32 -1.13
CA GLY A 106 -2.60 27.30 -1.91
C GLY A 106 -1.69 28.14 -1.00
N PRO A 107 -0.71 28.88 -1.57
CA PRO A 107 0.22 29.70 -0.77
C PRO A 107 -0.45 30.84 -0.01
N ASP A 108 -1.68 31.22 -0.35
CA ASP A 108 -2.53 32.18 0.34
C ASP A 108 -3.48 31.53 1.36
N ASP A 109 -3.20 30.27 1.75
CA ASP A 109 -4.00 29.42 2.63
C ASP A 109 -5.45 29.19 2.16
N SER A 110 -5.75 29.48 0.90
CA SER A 110 -6.98 29.03 0.27
C SER A 110 -6.92 27.52 -0.05
N LEU A 111 -8.08 26.88 -0.11
CA LEU A 111 -8.17 25.47 -0.51
C LEU A 111 -8.45 25.35 -2.00
N HIS A 112 -7.63 24.57 -2.70
CA HIS A 112 -7.84 24.16 -4.08
C HIS A 112 -8.27 22.70 -4.09
N PHE A 113 -9.20 22.35 -4.99
CA PHE A 113 -9.78 21.01 -5.04
C PHE A 113 -10.32 20.66 -6.42
N LEU A 114 -10.48 19.36 -6.67
CA LEU A 114 -11.14 18.85 -7.85
C LEU A 114 -12.63 18.56 -7.57
N SER A 115 -13.49 18.90 -8.53
CA SER A 115 -14.92 18.61 -8.48
C SER A 115 -15.49 18.45 -9.89
N ASP A 116 -16.45 17.55 -10.04
CA ASP A 116 -17.30 17.36 -11.24
C ASP A 116 -18.57 18.23 -11.21
N HIS A 117 -18.64 19.17 -10.27
CA HIS A 117 -19.76 20.10 -10.12
C HIS A 117 -20.01 20.88 -11.42
N VAL A 118 -21.27 20.97 -11.82
CA VAL A 118 -21.77 21.76 -12.96
C VAL A 118 -22.67 22.84 -12.41
N GLY A 119 -22.39 24.12 -12.76
CA GLY A 119 -23.24 25.25 -12.37
C GLY A 119 -24.63 25.17 -13.02
N GLU A 120 -25.62 25.77 -12.38
CA GLU A 120 -27.03 25.73 -12.84
C GLU A 120 -27.22 26.29 -14.24
N GLU A 121 -26.34 27.19 -14.69
CA GLU A 121 -26.44 27.83 -16.06
C GLU A 121 -25.55 27.13 -17.11
N GLU A 122 -24.81 26.09 -16.74
CA GLU A 122 -23.88 25.40 -17.63
C GLU A 122 -24.54 24.23 -18.34
N ALA A 123 -24.48 24.23 -19.68
CA ALA A 123 -25.03 23.16 -20.55
C ALA A 123 -23.97 22.04 -20.73
N ILE A 124 -23.53 21.39 -19.67
CA ILE A 124 -22.59 20.27 -19.73
C ILE A 124 -23.42 18.96 -19.71
N GLU A 125 -23.47 18.24 -20.84
CA GLU A 125 -24.21 16.97 -20.93
C GLU A 125 -23.61 15.84 -20.09
N THR A 126 -22.29 15.79 -20.00
CA THR A 126 -21.55 14.79 -19.19
C THR A 126 -20.61 15.52 -18.25
N PRO A 127 -20.82 15.44 -16.92
CA PRO A 127 -19.93 16.04 -15.95
C PRO A 127 -18.48 15.54 -16.08
N TYR A 128 -17.52 16.44 -15.90
CA TYR A 128 -16.10 16.13 -15.89
C TYR A 128 -15.39 16.94 -14.81
N THR A 129 -14.26 16.40 -14.32
CA THR A 129 -13.55 16.98 -13.18
C THR A 129 -12.79 18.23 -13.55
N ARG A 130 -13.01 19.33 -12.80
CA ARG A 130 -12.41 20.65 -12.94
C ARG A 130 -11.70 21.07 -11.65
N LEU A 131 -10.79 22.05 -11.74
CA LEU A 131 -10.08 22.61 -10.58
C LEU A 131 -10.79 23.85 -10.07
N TRP A 132 -11.06 23.86 -8.78
CA TRP A 132 -11.74 24.91 -8.03
C TRP A 132 -10.89 25.45 -6.90
N LYS A 133 -11.22 26.64 -6.42
CA LYS A 133 -10.59 27.31 -5.27
C LYS A 133 -11.65 27.89 -4.35
N VAL A 134 -11.39 27.86 -3.05
CA VAL A 134 -12.24 28.49 -2.04
C VAL A 134 -11.38 29.10 -0.93
N GLY A 135 -11.75 30.31 -0.47
CA GLY A 135 -11.16 30.89 0.73
C GLY A 135 -11.83 30.34 1.98
N VAL A 136 -11.04 30.00 2.98
CA VAL A 136 -11.51 29.49 4.28
C VAL A 136 -11.02 30.42 5.37
N THR A 137 -11.92 30.82 6.30
CA THR A 137 -11.53 31.58 7.50
C THR A 137 -11.08 30.61 8.61
N GLY A 138 -10.33 31.13 9.60
CA GLY A 138 -9.93 30.31 10.76
C GLY A 138 -11.11 29.71 11.57
N GLY A 139 -12.32 30.23 11.39
CA GLY A 139 -13.56 29.68 11.95
C GLY A 139 -14.27 28.66 11.07
N GLY A 140 -13.68 28.28 9.93
CA GLY A 140 -14.27 27.33 8.98
C GLY A 140 -15.32 27.91 8.04
N ASP A 141 -15.61 29.21 8.11
CA ASP A 141 -16.51 29.85 7.16
C ASP A 141 -15.87 29.88 5.77
N MET A 142 -16.62 29.39 4.79
CA MET A 142 -16.18 29.28 3.40
C MET A 142 -16.87 30.34 2.54
N ARG A 143 -16.14 30.85 1.56
CA ARG A 143 -16.68 31.69 0.48
C ARG A 143 -17.25 30.79 -0.62
N GLU A 144 -17.94 31.41 -1.57
CA GLU A 144 -18.38 30.64 -2.78
C GLU A 144 -17.17 30.10 -3.55
N PRO A 145 -17.17 28.82 -3.97
CA PRO A 145 -16.11 28.25 -4.78
C PRO A 145 -15.92 28.98 -6.11
N PHE A 146 -14.67 29.19 -6.49
CA PHE A 146 -14.27 29.85 -7.73
C PHE A 146 -13.62 28.83 -8.68
N LEU A 147 -14.02 28.82 -9.94
CA LEU A 147 -13.46 27.95 -10.97
C LEU A 147 -12.08 28.44 -11.41
N VAL A 148 -11.04 27.65 -11.16
CA VAL A 148 -9.64 27.94 -11.52
C VAL A 148 -9.31 27.41 -12.92
N ALA A 149 -9.70 26.18 -13.22
CA ALA A 149 -9.38 25.54 -14.49
C ALA A 149 -10.53 24.67 -15.01
N ASP A 150 -10.88 24.93 -16.27
CA ASP A 150 -11.73 24.12 -17.13
C ASP A 150 -10.97 23.82 -18.42
N ILE A 151 -10.78 22.54 -18.73
CA ILE A 151 -10.01 22.11 -19.90
C ILE A 151 -10.94 21.54 -20.99
N GLY A 152 -12.09 22.14 -21.14
CA GLY A 152 -12.95 21.89 -22.31
C GLY A 152 -13.41 20.45 -22.47
N GLY A 153 -13.99 19.85 -21.42
CA GLY A 153 -14.59 18.51 -21.49
C GLY A 153 -13.63 17.33 -21.18
N LYS A 154 -12.36 17.62 -20.83
CA LYS A 154 -11.41 16.62 -20.36
C LYS A 154 -11.31 16.69 -18.84
N SER A 155 -11.53 15.56 -18.16
CA SER A 155 -11.33 15.45 -16.72
C SER A 155 -9.86 15.70 -16.32
N ILE A 156 -9.68 16.39 -15.21
CA ILE A 156 -8.40 16.54 -14.52
C ILE A 156 -8.34 15.44 -13.46
N ASP A 157 -7.33 14.56 -13.55
CA ASP A 157 -7.18 13.44 -12.60
C ASP A 157 -6.44 13.86 -11.33
N GLY A 158 -5.66 14.95 -11.40
CA GLY A 158 -4.99 15.53 -10.25
C GLY A 158 -4.25 16.81 -10.56
N PHE A 159 -3.77 17.46 -9.49
CA PHE A 159 -3.07 18.75 -9.59
C PHE A 159 -2.02 18.93 -8.49
N LYS A 160 -1.06 19.85 -8.74
CA LYS A 160 -0.10 20.31 -7.73
C LYS A 160 0.28 21.76 -7.99
N LEU A 161 0.05 22.64 -7.01
CA LEU A 161 0.41 24.06 -7.09
C LEU A 161 1.91 24.27 -6.94
N SER A 162 2.46 25.30 -7.61
CA SER A 162 3.82 25.77 -7.36
C SER A 162 3.94 26.40 -5.97
N PRO A 163 5.14 26.50 -5.39
CA PRO A 163 5.35 27.14 -4.07
C PRO A 163 4.84 28.58 -4.00
N SER A 164 4.93 29.32 -5.10
CA SER A 164 4.42 30.70 -5.22
C SER A 164 2.92 30.79 -5.56
N GLY A 165 2.31 29.70 -6.02
CA GLY A 165 0.92 29.66 -6.47
C GLY A 165 0.64 30.36 -7.81
N ASP A 166 1.69 30.78 -8.51
CA ASP A 166 1.59 31.38 -9.84
C ASP A 166 1.52 30.34 -10.98
N LYS A 167 1.72 29.04 -10.63
CA LYS A 167 1.63 27.92 -11.58
C LYS A 167 0.91 26.73 -10.97
N VAL A 168 0.36 25.89 -11.84
CA VAL A 168 -0.23 24.62 -11.46
C VAL A 168 0.18 23.51 -12.45
N ALA A 169 0.60 22.38 -11.93
CA ALA A 169 0.75 21.13 -12.66
C ALA A 169 -0.58 20.38 -12.64
N LEU A 170 -1.12 20.05 -13.80
CA LEU A 170 -2.34 19.26 -13.99
C LEU A 170 -2.00 17.98 -14.72
N TRP A 171 -2.64 16.86 -14.39
CA TRP A 171 -2.46 15.61 -15.12
C TRP A 171 -3.77 14.92 -15.44
N ALA A 172 -3.72 14.17 -16.52
CA ALA A 172 -4.77 13.26 -16.99
C ALA A 172 -4.18 12.23 -17.95
N GLU A 173 -4.94 11.20 -18.29
CA GLU A 173 -4.58 10.31 -19.39
C GLU A 173 -4.78 11.02 -20.74
N ILE A 174 -3.67 11.27 -21.44
CA ILE A 174 -3.61 12.08 -22.67
C ILE A 174 -2.73 11.36 -23.70
N ALA A 175 -3.17 11.37 -24.97
CA ALA A 175 -2.37 10.80 -26.05
C ALA A 175 -0.98 11.46 -26.16
N ARG A 176 0.08 10.65 -26.42
CA ARG A 176 1.47 11.14 -26.43
C ARG A 176 1.73 12.19 -27.52
N ASP A 177 1.03 12.10 -28.63
CA ASP A 177 1.14 13.05 -29.73
C ASP A 177 0.41 14.39 -29.50
N CYS A 178 -0.35 14.49 -28.41
CA CYS A 178 -1.01 15.73 -28.03
C CYS A 178 -0.04 16.80 -27.53
N PRO A 179 0.09 17.96 -28.23
CA PRO A 179 0.99 19.03 -27.81
C PRO A 179 0.44 19.90 -26.67
N LYS A 180 -0.83 19.75 -26.29
CA LYS A 180 -1.51 20.54 -25.27
C LYS A 180 -2.50 19.66 -24.49
N PHE A 181 -2.76 20.05 -23.24
CA PHE A 181 -3.76 19.39 -22.41
C PHE A 181 -5.15 19.45 -23.08
N GLY A 182 -5.91 18.37 -22.98
CA GLY A 182 -7.30 18.30 -23.45
C GLY A 182 -7.46 18.10 -24.96
N CYS A 183 -6.38 18.02 -25.75
CA CYS A 183 -6.54 17.68 -27.15
C CYS A 183 -6.90 16.18 -27.34
N GLU A 184 -7.69 15.90 -28.32
CA GLU A 184 -7.90 14.53 -28.81
C GLU A 184 -6.74 14.21 -29.77
N GLY A 185 -5.75 13.44 -29.30
CA GLY A 185 -4.66 13.01 -30.14
C GLY A 185 -5.10 12.09 -31.27
N ASP A 186 -4.20 11.85 -32.19
CA ASP A 186 -4.38 10.87 -33.27
C ASP A 186 -4.32 9.40 -32.76
N GLY A 187 -4.35 9.19 -31.44
CA GLY A 187 -4.36 7.86 -30.80
C GLY A 187 -5.39 6.86 -31.38
N LYS A 188 -6.34 7.38 -32.16
CA LYS A 188 -7.24 6.56 -33.02
C LYS A 188 -6.51 5.89 -34.20
N LYS A 189 -5.27 6.25 -34.51
CA LYS A 189 -4.48 5.60 -35.59
C LYS A 189 -4.11 4.16 -35.28
N HIS A 190 -4.04 3.79 -34.01
CA HIS A 190 -3.71 2.43 -33.58
C HIS A 190 -4.93 1.52 -33.39
N LEU A 191 -6.14 2.04 -33.55
CA LEU A 191 -7.36 1.25 -33.60
C LEU A 191 -7.73 0.99 -35.08
N PRO A 192 -7.41 -0.17 -35.65
CA PRO A 192 -7.83 -0.48 -36.99
C PRO A 192 -9.36 -0.71 -37.00
N GLY A 193 -10.06 0.32 -37.39
CA GLY A 193 -11.50 0.26 -37.58
C GLY A 193 -12.01 1.58 -38.14
N PRO A 194 -12.44 1.64 -39.41
CA PRO A 194 -12.88 2.88 -40.02
C PRO A 194 -14.28 3.26 -39.57
N GLY A 195 -14.39 4.25 -38.69
CA GLY A 195 -15.61 5.01 -38.47
C GLY A 195 -16.80 4.20 -37.90
N PRO A 196 -18.06 4.53 -38.24
CA PRO A 196 -19.25 4.00 -37.56
C PRO A 196 -19.52 2.49 -37.74
N LYS A 197 -18.65 1.76 -38.43
CA LYS A 197 -18.69 0.29 -38.56
C LYS A 197 -17.59 -0.42 -37.81
N ALA A 198 -16.77 0.30 -36.98
CA ALA A 198 -15.75 -0.31 -36.17
C ALA A 198 -16.37 -1.24 -35.12
N GLY A 199 -15.81 -2.44 -34.98
CA GLY A 199 -16.16 -3.36 -33.91
C GLY A 199 -15.59 -2.88 -32.56
N SER A 200 -15.85 -3.62 -31.48
CA SER A 200 -15.35 -3.34 -30.12
C SER A 200 -13.94 -3.89 -29.86
N GLY A 201 -13.31 -4.52 -30.84
CA GLY A 201 -11.96 -5.10 -30.70
C GLY A 201 -10.89 -4.05 -30.48
N ARG A 202 -9.93 -4.34 -29.60
CA ARG A 202 -8.71 -3.54 -29.38
C ARG A 202 -7.53 -4.25 -30.01
N LEU A 203 -6.66 -3.52 -30.69
CA LEU A 203 -5.41 -4.05 -31.24
C LEU A 203 -4.25 -3.43 -30.49
N TYR A 204 -3.31 -4.27 -30.07
CA TYR A 204 -2.08 -3.88 -29.42
C TYR A 204 -0.90 -4.35 -30.24
N ASP A 205 0.09 -3.49 -30.43
CA ASP A 205 1.37 -3.86 -31.03
C ASP A 205 2.35 -4.33 -29.96
N GLY A 206 3.25 -5.25 -30.30
CA GLY A 206 4.16 -5.87 -29.34
C GLY A 206 5.26 -4.96 -28.78
N ASP A 207 5.40 -3.74 -29.30
CA ASP A 207 6.34 -2.72 -28.87
C ASP A 207 5.70 -1.62 -27.98
N GLU A 208 4.40 -1.69 -27.72
CA GLU A 208 3.68 -0.69 -26.90
C GLU A 208 3.85 -0.86 -25.39
N GLY A 209 4.42 -1.96 -24.90
CA GLY A 209 4.58 -2.24 -23.46
C GLY A 209 3.40 -3.00 -22.87
N PHE A 210 2.78 -2.47 -21.82
CA PHE A 210 1.62 -3.10 -21.20
C PHE A 210 0.38 -3.04 -22.09
N VAL A 211 -0.26 -4.20 -22.31
CA VAL A 211 -1.58 -4.27 -22.92
C VAL A 211 -2.70 -4.18 -21.88
N ARG A 212 -2.38 -4.49 -20.64
CA ARG A 212 -3.24 -4.36 -19.47
C ARG A 212 -2.35 -4.19 -18.23
N HIS A 213 -2.84 -3.49 -17.22
CA HIS A 213 -2.09 -3.25 -16.00
C HIS A 213 -3.04 -3.20 -14.82
N TRP A 214 -2.75 -3.97 -13.79
CA TRP A 214 -3.51 -4.10 -12.54
C TRP A 214 -4.94 -4.61 -12.75
N ASP A 215 -5.88 -3.76 -13.20
CA ASP A 215 -7.32 -4.07 -13.32
C ASP A 215 -7.97 -3.54 -14.60
N HIS A 216 -7.19 -2.95 -15.50
CA HIS A 216 -7.75 -2.38 -16.73
C HIS A 216 -6.85 -2.62 -17.93
N TRP A 217 -7.50 -2.63 -19.10
CA TRP A 217 -6.82 -2.64 -20.37
C TRP A 217 -6.31 -1.25 -20.69
N THR A 218 -5.07 -1.15 -21.12
CA THR A 218 -4.47 0.14 -21.49
C THR A 218 -5.12 0.74 -22.74
N SER A 219 -5.02 2.07 -22.84
CA SER A 219 -5.42 2.81 -24.07
C SER A 219 -4.15 3.02 -24.90
N PRO A 220 -3.97 2.35 -26.05
CA PRO A 220 -2.78 2.47 -26.86
C PRO A 220 -2.41 3.91 -27.18
N GLY A 221 -1.16 4.28 -26.98
CA GLY A 221 -0.63 5.63 -27.24
C GLY A 221 -1.05 6.72 -26.26
N SER A 222 -1.82 6.38 -25.20
CA SER A 222 -2.24 7.32 -24.15
C SER A 222 -1.52 7.02 -22.83
N TYR A 223 -1.11 8.08 -22.13
CA TYR A 223 -0.32 8.00 -20.89
C TYR A 223 -0.83 9.02 -19.87
N ASN A 224 -0.63 8.79 -18.59
CA ASN A 224 -0.75 9.86 -17.60
C ASN A 224 0.30 10.91 -17.93
N ARG A 225 -0.11 12.12 -18.27
CA ARG A 225 0.80 13.20 -18.66
C ARG A 225 0.53 14.45 -17.86
N VAL A 226 1.59 15.11 -17.43
CA VAL A 226 1.54 16.35 -16.65
C VAL A 226 1.81 17.53 -17.55
N PHE A 227 0.96 18.56 -17.40
CA PHE A 227 1.13 19.87 -18.05
C PHE A 227 1.16 20.94 -17.00
N VAL A 228 2.13 21.87 -17.09
CA VAL A 228 2.23 23.01 -16.20
C VAL A 228 1.66 24.25 -16.87
N PHE A 229 0.76 24.89 -16.17
CA PHE A 229 0.10 26.15 -16.59
C PHE A 229 0.51 27.30 -15.66
N ASN A 230 0.53 28.51 -16.20
CA ASN A 230 0.56 29.72 -15.40
C ASN A 230 -0.85 30.05 -14.87
N LEU A 231 -0.91 30.67 -13.71
CA LEU A 231 -2.13 31.21 -13.11
C LEU A 231 -2.04 32.74 -13.04
N GLU A 232 -3.01 33.43 -13.61
CA GLU A 232 -3.20 34.86 -13.48
C GLU A 232 -4.54 35.12 -12.79
N ASP A 233 -4.54 35.84 -11.69
CA ASP A 233 -5.73 36.09 -10.85
C ASP A 233 -6.48 34.80 -10.49
N SER A 234 -5.73 33.75 -10.18
CA SER A 234 -6.22 32.37 -9.90
C SER A 234 -6.91 31.70 -11.07
N THR A 235 -6.73 32.16 -12.30
CA THR A 235 -7.30 31.60 -13.53
C THR A 235 -6.17 31.02 -14.40
N LEU A 236 -6.45 29.90 -15.02
CA LEU A 236 -5.51 29.19 -15.88
C LEU A 236 -5.26 29.95 -17.18
N VAL A 237 -3.98 30.13 -17.55
CA VAL A 237 -3.56 30.84 -18.76
C VAL A 237 -2.74 29.93 -19.68
N GLY A 238 -3.04 30.01 -20.99
CA GLY A 238 -2.30 29.31 -22.02
C GLY A 238 -2.74 27.87 -22.26
N HIS A 239 -1.84 27.05 -22.81
CA HIS A 239 -2.09 25.67 -23.20
C HIS A 239 -1.36 24.63 -22.35
N GLY A 240 -0.58 25.10 -21.39
CA GLY A 240 0.28 24.28 -20.55
C GLY A 240 1.54 23.81 -21.27
N THR A 241 2.60 23.58 -20.51
CA THR A 241 3.86 22.99 -20.94
C THR A 241 3.94 21.55 -20.45
N ALA A 242 4.07 20.59 -21.37
CA ALA A 242 4.18 19.17 -21.03
C ALA A 242 5.54 18.86 -20.36
N LEU A 243 5.53 18.17 -19.22
CA LEU A 243 6.78 17.77 -18.53
C LEU A 243 7.62 16.77 -19.32
N ASP A 244 6.97 15.90 -20.08
CA ASP A 244 7.61 14.88 -20.92
C ASP A 244 8.18 15.45 -22.24
N GLY A 245 8.09 16.77 -22.43
CA GLY A 245 8.60 17.47 -23.59
C GLY A 245 7.90 17.12 -24.92
N PRO A 246 8.47 17.53 -26.07
CA PRO A 246 7.86 17.30 -27.38
C PRO A 246 7.88 15.81 -27.75
N ALA A 247 6.89 15.39 -28.54
CA ALA A 247 6.87 14.06 -29.12
C ALA A 247 7.92 13.97 -30.27
N GLY A 248 8.52 12.81 -30.44
CA GLY A 248 9.50 12.56 -31.52
C GLY A 248 10.43 11.39 -31.19
N GLU A 249 11.38 11.15 -32.08
CA GLU A 249 12.39 10.11 -31.88
C GLU A 249 13.24 10.44 -30.63
N GLY A 250 13.41 9.47 -29.72
CA GLY A 250 14.12 9.63 -28.45
C GLY A 250 13.37 10.43 -27.36
N ALA A 251 12.11 10.78 -27.59
CA ALA A 251 11.31 11.46 -26.57
C ALA A 251 10.98 10.52 -25.41
N LEU A 252 10.84 11.09 -24.20
CA LEU A 252 10.28 10.37 -23.06
C LEU A 252 8.82 10.00 -23.35
N VAL A 253 8.52 8.72 -23.28
CA VAL A 253 7.14 8.18 -23.32
C VAL A 253 6.94 7.46 -22.00
N ALA A 254 6.05 7.97 -21.13
CA ALA A 254 5.92 7.45 -19.79
C ALA A 254 4.57 7.86 -19.17
N HIS A 255 4.16 7.11 -18.14
CA HIS A 255 3.14 7.56 -17.21
C HIS A 255 3.77 8.44 -16.12
N THR A 256 3.28 9.66 -15.97
CA THR A 256 3.55 10.57 -14.84
C THR A 256 2.21 11.21 -14.41
N PRO A 257 1.67 10.96 -13.23
CA PRO A 257 2.12 9.96 -12.24
C PRO A 257 2.21 8.54 -12.79
N THR A 258 3.09 7.75 -12.15
CA THR A 258 3.36 6.37 -12.57
C THR A 258 2.14 5.45 -12.39
N ARG A 259 2.07 4.36 -13.12
CA ARG A 259 1.03 3.33 -12.93
C ARG A 259 1.62 2.08 -12.29
N PRO A 260 0.80 1.31 -11.50
CA PRO A 260 -0.63 1.51 -11.24
C PRO A 260 -0.94 2.43 -10.06
N PHE A 261 0.02 2.73 -9.16
CA PHE A 261 -0.22 3.35 -7.84
C PHE A 261 0.39 4.75 -7.67
N GLY A 262 0.92 5.35 -8.73
CA GLY A 262 1.49 6.68 -8.68
C GLY A 262 0.48 7.79 -8.40
N GLY A 263 0.97 8.93 -7.94
CA GLY A 263 0.15 10.09 -7.59
C GLY A 263 0.98 11.36 -7.46
N GLY A 264 0.47 12.34 -6.73
CA GLY A 264 1.15 13.61 -6.50
C GLY A 264 2.53 13.49 -5.82
N GLY A 265 2.86 12.33 -5.23
CA GLY A 265 4.19 12.02 -4.69
C GLY A 265 5.27 11.81 -5.76
N ASP A 266 4.88 11.45 -6.97
CA ASP A 266 5.79 11.29 -8.11
C ASP A 266 6.25 12.64 -8.71
N ILE A 267 5.67 13.75 -8.26
CA ILE A 267 5.87 15.08 -8.80
C ILE A 267 6.30 16.01 -7.69
N ALA A 268 7.40 16.76 -7.86
CA ALA A 268 7.86 17.73 -6.89
C ALA A 268 8.33 19.03 -7.57
N TRP A 269 7.82 20.16 -7.12
CA TRP A 269 8.31 21.46 -7.55
C TRP A 269 9.70 21.76 -6.97
N ALA A 270 10.56 22.39 -7.74
CA ALA A 270 11.72 23.05 -7.16
C ALA A 270 11.25 24.12 -6.14
N ALA A 271 12.04 24.34 -5.09
CA ALA A 271 11.68 25.25 -4.01
C ALA A 271 11.39 26.69 -4.49
N ASP A 272 12.04 27.13 -5.56
CA ASP A 272 11.87 28.44 -6.20
C ASP A 272 10.79 28.44 -7.32
N GLY A 273 10.14 27.31 -7.60
CA GLY A 273 9.15 27.18 -8.67
C GLY A 273 9.71 27.22 -10.09
N SER A 274 11.04 27.13 -10.26
CA SER A 274 11.72 27.20 -11.57
C SER A 274 11.50 25.98 -12.46
N GLY A 275 11.09 24.84 -11.87
CA GLY A 275 10.87 23.60 -12.61
C GLY A 275 10.26 22.50 -11.74
N VAL A 276 10.17 21.31 -12.33
CA VAL A 276 9.53 20.15 -11.71
C VAL A 276 10.42 18.93 -11.81
N TYR A 277 10.65 18.25 -10.67
CA TYR A 277 11.18 16.91 -10.59
C TYR A 277 10.02 15.91 -10.67
N PHE A 278 10.20 14.82 -11.38
CA PHE A 278 9.16 13.80 -11.47
C PHE A 278 9.75 12.40 -11.68
N THR A 279 9.02 11.39 -11.21
CA THR A 279 9.33 9.97 -11.42
C THR A 279 8.69 9.50 -12.72
N ALA A 280 9.45 8.81 -13.57
CA ALA A 280 8.92 8.18 -14.77
C ALA A 280 9.78 6.99 -15.21
N ARG A 281 9.13 6.00 -15.83
CA ARG A 281 9.77 4.87 -16.52
C ARG A 281 9.44 4.93 -17.99
N GLN A 282 10.45 4.75 -18.85
CA GLN A 282 10.26 4.70 -20.30
C GLN A 282 9.31 3.55 -20.65
N ALA A 283 8.18 3.87 -21.29
CA ALA A 283 7.25 2.90 -21.85
C ALA A 283 7.81 2.23 -23.11
N GLY A 284 7.28 1.08 -23.48
CA GLY A 284 7.64 0.31 -24.65
C GLY A 284 7.81 -1.18 -24.33
N ALA A 285 8.28 -1.98 -25.28
CA ALA A 285 8.35 -3.44 -25.22
C ALA A 285 9.04 -4.01 -23.95
N SER A 286 10.00 -3.29 -23.37
CA SER A 286 10.69 -3.69 -22.15
C SER A 286 9.96 -3.34 -20.86
N GLU A 287 8.93 -2.51 -20.91
CA GLU A 287 8.25 -1.99 -19.72
C GLU A 287 7.75 -3.09 -18.77
N PRO A 288 7.07 -4.17 -19.23
CA PRO A 288 6.61 -5.23 -18.33
C PRO A 288 7.71 -6.02 -17.62
N THR A 289 8.98 -5.86 -18.04
CA THR A 289 10.15 -6.56 -17.48
C THR A 289 11.12 -5.64 -16.77
N SER A 290 10.83 -4.32 -16.71
CA SER A 290 11.76 -3.29 -16.24
C SER A 290 11.24 -2.59 -14.98
N THR A 291 12.13 -2.42 -14.00
CA THR A 291 11.92 -1.55 -12.82
C THR A 291 12.70 -0.24 -12.93
N ASP A 292 13.18 0.15 -14.12
CA ASP A 292 14.03 1.32 -14.39
C ASP A 292 13.20 2.63 -14.31
N PHE A 293 12.72 2.95 -13.10
CA PHE A 293 12.13 4.25 -12.80
C PHE A 293 13.25 5.26 -12.53
N ASN A 294 13.14 6.44 -13.11
CA ASN A 294 14.14 7.48 -12.99
C ASN A 294 13.54 8.79 -12.48
N ILE A 295 14.36 9.63 -11.85
CA ILE A 295 14.03 11.01 -11.55
C ILE A 295 14.38 11.89 -12.73
N TRP A 296 13.38 12.57 -13.25
CA TRP A 296 13.50 13.51 -14.37
C TRP A 296 13.33 14.96 -13.89
N TRP A 297 13.94 15.87 -14.62
CA TRP A 297 13.84 17.30 -14.40
C TRP A 297 13.31 18.03 -15.64
N SER A 298 12.25 18.82 -15.48
CA SER A 298 11.76 19.76 -16.49
C SER A 298 11.95 21.19 -16.02
N ASP A 299 12.63 22.01 -16.82
CA ASP A 299 12.83 23.46 -16.60
C ASP A 299 11.64 24.30 -17.11
N LEU A 300 10.57 23.67 -17.52
CA LEU A 300 9.34 24.25 -18.06
C LEU A 300 9.54 25.05 -19.37
N SER A 301 10.68 24.91 -20.03
CA SER A 301 10.95 25.57 -21.33
C SER A 301 10.20 24.90 -22.49
N GLY A 302 9.60 23.74 -22.28
CA GLY A 302 8.97 22.92 -23.31
C GLY A 302 9.95 22.05 -24.09
N ASN A 303 11.23 21.99 -23.68
CA ASN A 303 12.23 21.06 -24.18
C ASN A 303 12.06 19.66 -23.58
N ALA A 304 12.81 18.67 -24.09
CA ALA A 304 12.89 17.35 -23.48
C ALA A 304 13.41 17.45 -22.03
N PRO A 305 12.83 16.71 -21.08
CA PRO A 305 13.31 16.70 -19.70
C PRO A 305 14.69 16.04 -19.60
N THR A 306 15.42 16.36 -18.54
CA THR A 306 16.72 15.77 -18.22
C THR A 306 16.56 14.59 -17.28
N ASN A 307 17.10 13.42 -17.62
CA ASN A 307 17.20 12.30 -16.69
C ASN A 307 18.33 12.55 -15.68
N LEU A 308 17.99 12.65 -14.39
CA LEU A 308 18.98 12.92 -13.34
C LEU A 308 19.62 11.65 -12.77
N THR A 309 19.04 10.48 -13.03
CA THR A 309 19.46 9.20 -12.44
C THR A 309 19.68 8.11 -13.50
N GLU A 310 19.97 8.48 -14.75
CA GLU A 310 20.14 7.58 -15.90
C GLU A 310 21.11 6.41 -15.64
N SER A 311 22.10 6.60 -14.78
CA SER A 311 23.09 5.58 -14.46
C SER A 311 22.56 4.44 -13.61
N ASN A 312 21.51 4.66 -12.83
CA ASN A 312 20.81 3.60 -12.10
C ASN A 312 19.77 2.95 -13.03
N LYS A 313 19.71 1.61 -13.04
CA LYS A 313 18.74 0.84 -13.83
C LYS A 313 17.71 0.13 -12.95
N ALA A 314 17.71 0.42 -11.65
CA ALA A 314 16.70 0.05 -10.68
C ALA A 314 15.71 1.20 -10.44
N VAL A 315 14.96 1.14 -9.36
CA VAL A 315 13.98 2.18 -9.02
C VAL A 315 14.66 3.40 -8.42
N ASP A 316 14.40 4.60 -8.97
CA ASP A 316 14.58 5.90 -8.33
C ASP A 316 13.22 6.60 -8.26
N THR A 317 12.79 6.99 -7.06
CA THR A 317 11.42 7.49 -6.84
C THR A 317 11.35 8.51 -5.69
N ALA A 318 10.15 9.09 -5.48
CA ALA A 318 9.86 10.02 -4.38
C ALA A 318 10.79 11.24 -4.34
N PRO A 319 10.92 12.02 -5.43
CA PRO A 319 11.75 13.22 -5.45
C PRO A 319 11.26 14.22 -4.41
N THR A 320 12.16 14.61 -3.50
CA THR A 320 11.82 15.46 -2.34
C THR A 320 12.88 16.56 -2.19
N PRO A 321 12.69 17.71 -2.86
CA PRO A 321 13.63 18.84 -2.76
C PRO A 321 13.61 19.46 -1.36
N SER A 322 14.77 19.92 -0.90
CA SER A 322 14.88 20.64 0.38
C SER A 322 14.22 22.01 0.28
N PRO A 323 13.57 22.51 1.36
CA PRO A 323 12.95 23.83 1.37
C PRO A 323 13.90 24.99 1.01
N ASP A 324 15.20 24.87 1.32
CA ASP A 324 16.22 25.87 0.98
C ASP A 324 16.74 25.77 -0.47
N GLY A 325 16.23 24.80 -1.26
CA GLY A 325 16.55 24.61 -2.67
C GLY A 325 17.95 24.09 -2.96
N LYS A 326 18.70 23.59 -1.96
CA LYS A 326 20.09 23.12 -2.15
C LYS A 326 20.19 21.65 -2.51
N TYR A 327 19.25 20.85 -2.05
CA TYR A 327 19.34 19.40 -2.17
C TYR A 327 18.06 18.81 -2.74
N LEU A 328 18.21 17.69 -3.44
CA LEU A 328 17.14 16.78 -3.79
C LEU A 328 17.38 15.44 -3.05
N ALA A 329 16.51 15.11 -2.12
CA ALA A 329 16.45 13.76 -1.57
C ALA A 329 15.52 12.90 -2.42
N TYR A 330 15.83 11.60 -2.55
CA TYR A 330 14.96 10.63 -3.22
C TYR A 330 15.27 9.22 -2.71
N LEU A 331 14.41 8.26 -3.02
CA LEU A 331 14.58 6.85 -2.68
C LEU A 331 15.11 6.09 -3.89
N ALA A 332 16.12 5.24 -3.69
CA ALA A 332 16.73 4.44 -4.75
C ALA A 332 16.94 2.99 -4.33
N MET A 333 16.69 2.08 -5.27
CA MET A 333 17.10 0.68 -5.22
C MET A 333 18.41 0.49 -5.98
N GLU A 334 19.10 -0.62 -5.75
CA GLU A 334 20.37 -0.94 -6.38
C GLU A 334 20.22 -1.97 -7.51
N ARG A 335 19.29 -2.92 -7.37
CA ARG A 335 19.20 -4.12 -8.22
C ARG A 335 18.08 -4.00 -9.26
N PRO A 336 18.42 -3.88 -10.57
CA PRO A 336 17.43 -3.83 -11.64
C PRO A 336 16.54 -5.08 -11.70
N GLY A 337 15.24 -4.89 -11.88
CA GLY A 337 14.26 -5.98 -11.99
C GLY A 337 13.80 -6.55 -10.65
N TYR A 338 14.26 -6.02 -9.52
CA TYR A 338 13.83 -6.46 -8.19
C TYR A 338 13.02 -5.38 -7.48
N GLU A 339 11.71 -5.53 -7.45
CA GLU A 339 10.79 -4.55 -6.85
C GLU A 339 10.81 -4.50 -5.32
N SER A 340 11.40 -5.50 -4.66
CA SER A 340 11.52 -5.57 -3.21
C SER A 340 12.96 -5.35 -2.72
N ASP A 341 13.79 -4.74 -3.59
CA ASP A 341 15.10 -4.28 -3.18
C ASP A 341 15.00 -3.15 -2.15
N ARG A 342 16.06 -2.96 -1.39
CA ARG A 342 16.09 -1.96 -0.32
C ARG A 342 16.08 -0.54 -0.89
N LEU A 343 15.10 0.25 -0.45
CA LEU A 343 15.04 1.68 -0.74
C LEU A 343 15.97 2.45 0.19
N VAL A 344 17.05 2.98 -0.38
CA VAL A 344 18.09 3.79 0.28
C VAL A 344 17.81 5.26 -0.02
N VAL A 345 17.95 6.12 0.98
CA VAL A 345 17.84 7.57 0.78
C VAL A 345 19.10 8.08 0.09
N GLN A 346 18.90 8.67 -1.09
CA GLN A 346 19.94 9.38 -1.85
C GLN A 346 19.81 10.89 -1.63
N LEU A 347 20.92 11.58 -1.66
CA LEU A 347 21.00 13.05 -1.59
C LEU A 347 21.82 13.59 -2.76
N ARG A 348 21.16 14.36 -3.61
CA ARG A 348 21.80 15.08 -4.71
C ARG A 348 21.97 16.54 -4.32
N ASP A 349 23.19 17.04 -4.41
CA ASP A 349 23.50 18.47 -4.33
C ASP A 349 23.11 19.12 -5.66
N LEU A 350 22.24 20.14 -5.63
CA LEU A 350 21.67 20.76 -6.83
C LEU A 350 22.62 21.78 -7.48
N GLU A 351 23.64 22.28 -6.74
CA GLU A 351 24.64 23.18 -7.30
C GLU A 351 25.73 22.40 -8.04
N THR A 352 26.25 21.33 -7.44
CA THR A 352 27.35 20.52 -8.00
C THR A 352 26.88 19.39 -8.89
N GLY A 353 25.65 18.90 -8.69
CA GLY A 353 25.12 17.71 -9.33
C GLY A 353 25.62 16.38 -8.73
N GLU A 354 26.45 16.42 -7.69
CA GLU A 354 26.94 15.22 -7.01
C GLU A 354 25.83 14.53 -6.21
N THR A 355 25.81 13.20 -6.27
CA THR A 355 24.84 12.37 -5.52
C THR A 355 25.58 11.43 -4.58
N ARG A 356 25.05 11.24 -3.37
CA ARG A 356 25.57 10.27 -2.40
C ARG A 356 24.45 9.53 -1.69
N ALA A 357 24.69 8.26 -1.35
CA ALA A 357 23.81 7.47 -0.51
C ALA A 357 23.92 7.94 0.96
N LEU A 358 22.80 8.30 1.58
CA LEU A 358 22.76 8.69 2.99
C LEU A 358 22.63 7.50 3.93
N THR A 359 21.82 6.51 3.56
CA THR A 359 21.38 5.48 4.49
C THR A 359 21.79 4.07 4.05
N GLU A 360 22.87 3.94 3.27
CA GLU A 360 23.39 2.65 2.78
C GLU A 360 23.69 1.68 3.94
N GLY A 361 24.20 2.18 5.07
CA GLY A 361 24.51 1.40 6.27
C GLY A 361 23.29 1.04 7.14
N PHE A 362 22.08 1.48 6.78
CA PHE A 362 20.86 1.21 7.54
C PHE A 362 20.03 0.13 6.84
N ASP A 363 19.97 -1.06 7.41
CA ASP A 363 19.36 -2.24 6.78
C ASP A 363 17.83 -2.30 6.94
N ARG A 364 17.15 -1.22 6.52
CA ARG A 364 15.69 -1.14 6.37
C ARG A 364 15.36 -0.30 5.13
N SER A 365 14.26 -0.63 4.46
CA SER A 365 13.69 0.17 3.36
C SER A 365 12.94 1.37 3.91
N PHE A 366 13.26 2.57 3.44
CA PHE A 366 12.48 3.76 3.75
C PHE A 366 11.26 3.87 2.83
N GLY A 367 10.08 4.17 3.40
CA GLY A 367 8.81 4.26 2.66
C GLY A 367 8.35 5.69 2.36
N SER A 368 8.89 6.67 3.06
CA SER A 368 8.50 8.08 2.89
C SER A 368 9.64 9.02 3.26
N LEU A 369 9.62 10.22 2.69
CA LEU A 369 10.59 11.29 2.98
C LEU A 369 9.87 12.62 3.18
N ALA A 370 10.26 13.39 4.20
CA ALA A 370 9.80 14.75 4.38
C ALA A 370 10.91 15.60 5.05
N TRP A 371 11.27 16.73 4.42
CA TRP A 371 12.22 17.66 5.03
C TRP A 371 11.60 18.42 6.21
N THR A 372 12.40 18.70 7.24
CA THR A 372 12.02 19.70 8.21
C THR A 372 12.01 21.09 7.53
N PRO A 373 11.10 22.02 7.95
CA PRO A 373 10.98 23.34 7.29
C PRO A 373 12.28 24.17 7.28
N ASP A 374 13.19 23.90 8.20
CA ASP A 374 14.51 24.53 8.27
C ASP A 374 15.60 23.81 7.45
N SER A 375 15.23 22.80 6.66
CA SER A 375 16.13 21.98 5.82
C SER A 375 17.24 21.24 6.59
N ARG A 376 17.11 21.09 7.92
CA ARG A 376 18.17 20.50 8.76
C ARG A 376 18.15 18.98 8.81
N TYR A 377 16.97 18.39 8.67
CA TYR A 377 16.76 16.95 8.77
C TYR A 377 15.73 16.46 7.76
N ILE A 378 15.84 15.18 7.43
CA ILE A 378 14.80 14.44 6.71
C ILE A 378 14.11 13.53 7.74
N ILE A 379 12.78 13.56 7.78
CA ILE A 379 11.96 12.63 8.55
C ILE A 379 11.44 11.57 7.59
N ALA A 380 11.57 10.31 7.98
CA ALA A 380 11.22 9.16 7.15
C ALA A 380 10.55 8.07 7.99
N THR A 381 9.78 7.20 7.35
CA THR A 381 9.28 5.96 7.94
C THR A 381 10.00 4.76 7.36
N ALA A 382 10.21 3.74 8.17
CA ALA A 382 10.68 2.43 7.71
C ALA A 382 10.08 1.34 8.60
N GLN A 383 9.72 0.21 8.01
CA GLN A 383 9.32 -0.95 8.79
C GLN A 383 10.52 -1.51 9.55
N ASP A 384 10.36 -1.73 10.85
CA ASP A 384 11.35 -2.31 11.74
C ASP A 384 10.70 -3.42 12.57
N VAL A 385 10.93 -4.65 12.17
CA VAL A 385 10.25 -5.86 12.67
C VAL A 385 8.73 -5.75 12.39
N LEU A 386 7.91 -5.63 13.42
CA LEU A 386 6.45 -5.57 13.31
C LEU A 386 5.89 -4.13 13.39
N ASP A 387 6.73 -3.13 13.61
CA ASP A 387 6.35 -1.73 13.70
C ASP A 387 6.79 -0.94 12.46
N THR A 388 6.19 0.23 12.26
CA THR A 388 6.64 1.22 11.26
C THR A 388 6.89 2.56 11.96
N PRO A 389 8.03 2.68 12.68
CA PRO A 389 8.39 3.91 13.37
C PRO A 389 8.87 5.00 12.42
N ALA A 390 8.99 6.22 12.97
CA ALA A 390 9.61 7.37 12.31
C ALA A 390 11.11 7.46 12.64
N PHE A 391 11.88 7.92 11.67
CA PHE A 391 13.31 8.16 11.78
C PHE A 391 13.66 9.58 11.37
N GLN A 392 14.63 10.16 12.06
CA GLN A 392 15.31 11.39 11.68
C GLN A 392 16.64 11.04 11.01
N ILE A 393 16.87 11.58 9.82
CA ILE A 393 18.10 11.40 9.04
C ILE A 393 18.82 12.75 8.96
N ASP A 394 20.11 12.77 9.32
CA ASP A 394 20.95 13.96 9.17
C ASP A 394 21.54 13.99 7.75
N PRO A 395 21.20 14.98 6.93
CA PRO A 395 21.70 15.04 5.55
C PRO A 395 23.21 15.32 5.46
N ARG A 396 23.88 15.70 6.55
CA ARG A 396 25.33 16.00 6.55
C ARG A 396 26.19 14.74 6.59
N ASP A 397 25.80 13.76 7.39
CA ASP A 397 26.58 12.53 7.63
C ASP A 397 25.81 11.22 7.41
N GLY A 398 24.50 11.30 7.11
CA GLY A 398 23.64 10.13 6.89
C GLY A 398 23.25 9.40 8.17
N SER A 399 23.51 9.97 9.35
CA SER A 399 23.13 9.34 10.62
C SER A 399 21.62 9.21 10.74
N VAL A 400 21.15 8.01 11.12
CA VAL A 400 19.75 7.65 11.29
C VAL A 400 19.43 7.49 12.75
N LYS A 401 18.41 8.21 13.23
CA LYS A 401 17.94 8.15 14.62
C LYS A 401 16.45 7.82 14.65
N ARG A 402 16.07 6.72 15.30
CA ARG A 402 14.65 6.43 15.58
C ARG A 402 14.07 7.50 16.51
N LEU A 403 12.87 7.98 16.20
CA LEU A 403 12.12 8.92 17.03
C LEU A 403 11.20 8.13 17.97
N ASP A 404 11.14 8.53 19.23
CA ASP A 404 10.25 7.95 20.23
C ASP A 404 9.02 8.87 20.39
N LEU A 405 8.08 8.76 19.47
CA LEU A 405 6.88 9.58 19.41
C LEU A 405 5.73 9.02 20.25
N MET A 406 5.74 7.72 20.53
CA MET A 406 4.63 6.99 21.14
C MET A 406 5.06 6.18 22.38
N ALA A 407 6.13 6.57 23.06
CA ALA A 407 6.67 5.88 24.24
C ALA A 407 6.96 4.39 24.02
N GLY A 408 7.53 4.06 22.86
CA GLY A 408 7.87 2.69 22.47
C GLY A 408 6.68 1.86 21.95
N ASN A 409 5.52 2.49 21.68
CA ASN A 409 4.33 1.88 21.07
C ASN A 409 4.01 2.59 19.76
N GLU A 410 4.94 2.61 18.82
CA GLU A 410 4.77 3.26 17.51
C GLU A 410 3.72 2.55 16.67
N ALA A 411 3.62 1.22 16.73
CA ALA A 411 2.78 0.43 15.86
C ALA A 411 3.02 0.80 14.38
N HIS A 412 2.07 1.44 13.71
CA HIS A 412 2.23 1.85 12.33
C HIS A 412 2.03 3.37 12.20
N LEU A 413 3.13 4.11 11.94
CA LEU A 413 3.12 5.54 11.67
C LEU A 413 3.11 5.81 10.16
N GLY A 414 2.34 6.84 9.73
CA GLY A 414 2.25 7.23 8.33
C GLY A 414 1.94 8.71 8.16
N ASN A 415 1.95 9.21 6.92
CA ASN A 415 1.60 10.59 6.54
C ASN A 415 2.32 11.65 7.39
N ILE A 416 3.62 11.48 7.64
CA ILE A 416 4.38 12.37 8.53
C ILE A 416 4.64 13.71 7.83
N THR A 417 4.20 14.79 8.46
CA THR A 417 4.45 16.17 8.03
C THR A 417 5.21 16.91 9.12
N PRO A 418 6.51 17.23 8.89
CA PRO A 418 7.27 18.08 9.79
C PRO A 418 6.75 19.53 9.81
N LEU A 419 6.61 20.10 11.01
CA LEU A 419 6.13 21.43 11.26
C LEU A 419 7.21 22.31 11.90
N SER A 420 7.01 23.62 11.91
CA SER A 420 7.88 24.57 12.60
C SER A 420 7.98 24.24 14.10
N GLY A 421 9.16 24.51 14.69
CA GLY A 421 9.44 24.19 16.09
C GLY A 421 9.76 22.72 16.37
N GLY A 422 9.98 21.92 15.33
CA GLY A 422 10.28 20.49 15.43
C GLY A 422 9.08 19.61 15.76
N ARG A 423 7.87 20.14 15.66
CA ARG A 423 6.63 19.35 15.79
C ARG A 423 6.43 18.43 14.58
N LEU A 424 5.70 17.35 14.76
CA LEU A 424 5.32 16.43 13.68
C LEU A 424 3.83 16.19 13.74
N LEU A 425 3.16 16.33 12.59
CA LEU A 425 1.79 15.84 12.38
C LEU A 425 1.89 14.50 11.66
N PHE A 426 1.17 13.47 12.13
CA PHE A 426 1.24 12.13 11.52
C PHE A 426 -0.01 11.30 11.84
N THR A 427 -0.22 10.23 11.08
CA THR A 427 -1.24 9.22 11.40
C THR A 427 -0.61 8.06 12.14
N ARG A 428 -1.39 7.45 13.05
CA ARG A 428 -1.03 6.18 13.72
C ARG A 428 -2.22 5.25 13.69
N ASP A 429 -1.97 4.01 13.33
CA ASP A 429 -2.90 2.88 13.46
C ASP A 429 -2.22 1.65 14.08
N SER A 430 -2.99 0.60 14.32
CA SER A 430 -2.51 -0.70 14.79
C SER A 430 -3.51 -1.79 14.39
N ILE A 431 -3.18 -3.06 14.57
CA ILE A 431 -4.15 -4.17 14.42
C ILE A 431 -5.42 -3.91 15.26
N GLY A 432 -5.26 -3.28 16.41
CA GLY A 432 -6.35 -2.99 17.35
C GLY A 432 -7.22 -1.79 16.95
N SER A 433 -6.70 -0.82 16.19
CA SER A 433 -7.39 0.45 15.93
C SER A 433 -7.07 1.05 14.57
N PRO A 434 -8.08 1.57 13.85
CA PRO A 434 -7.85 2.35 12.63
C PRO A 434 -7.03 3.63 12.89
N ALA A 435 -6.60 4.27 11.80
CA ALA A 435 -5.78 5.47 11.86
C ALA A 435 -6.49 6.65 12.53
N GLU A 436 -5.75 7.32 13.41
CA GLU A 436 -6.06 8.62 14.00
C GLU A 436 -4.93 9.59 13.72
N LEU A 437 -5.23 10.90 13.76
CA LEU A 437 -4.26 11.97 13.58
C LEU A 437 -3.62 12.33 14.92
N TYR A 438 -2.29 12.45 14.92
CA TYR A 438 -1.48 12.78 16.10
C TYR A 438 -0.61 14.01 15.85
N LEU A 439 -0.36 14.76 16.89
CA LEU A 439 0.58 15.90 16.91
C LEU A 439 1.61 15.69 18.02
N SER A 440 2.91 15.78 17.68
CA SER A 440 3.97 15.78 18.66
C SER A 440 4.35 17.17 19.14
N GLU A 441 4.79 17.27 20.38
CA GLU A 441 5.42 18.47 20.95
C GLU A 441 6.93 18.39 20.72
N GLY A 442 7.43 19.02 19.66
CA GLY A 442 8.80 18.81 19.19
C GLY A 442 9.00 17.38 18.65
N MET A 443 10.21 16.84 18.73
CA MET A 443 10.52 15.47 18.34
C MET A 443 10.26 14.44 19.48
N GLY A 444 9.34 14.77 20.41
CA GLY A 444 9.00 13.95 21.57
C GLY A 444 7.59 13.37 21.49
N GLN A 445 7.03 13.07 22.68
CA GLN A 445 5.73 12.41 22.81
C GLN A 445 4.61 13.14 22.06
N ALA A 446 3.79 12.34 21.37
CA ALA A 446 2.64 12.83 20.63
C ALA A 446 1.32 12.57 21.36
N ARG A 447 0.31 13.36 21.03
CA ARG A 447 -1.07 13.20 21.49
C ARG A 447 -2.03 13.11 20.31
N PRO A 448 -3.14 12.39 20.47
CA PRO A 448 -4.16 12.31 19.43
C PRO A 448 -4.85 13.67 19.24
N LEU A 449 -5.11 14.02 17.98
CA LEU A 449 -5.94 15.18 17.60
C LEU A 449 -7.37 14.79 17.23
N THR A 450 -7.58 13.52 16.87
CA THR A 450 -8.87 13.04 16.36
C THR A 450 -9.38 11.85 17.14
N ASP A 451 -10.67 11.62 16.99
CA ASP A 451 -11.38 10.43 17.44
C ASP A 451 -12.37 10.02 16.34
N VAL A 452 -11.81 9.65 15.18
CA VAL A 452 -12.62 9.27 13.99
C VAL A 452 -13.27 7.92 14.19
N ALA A 453 -12.51 6.94 14.70
CA ALA A 453 -12.96 5.56 14.88
C ALA A 453 -12.61 4.97 16.25
N ARG A 454 -11.67 5.56 16.99
CA ARG A 454 -11.18 5.05 18.29
C ARG A 454 -12.31 4.79 19.29
N SER A 455 -13.22 5.74 19.51
CA SER A 455 -14.36 5.56 20.41
C SER A 455 -15.35 4.49 19.93
N LYS A 456 -15.49 4.28 18.61
CA LYS A 456 -16.31 3.19 18.06
C LYS A 456 -15.65 1.85 18.36
N VAL A 457 -14.36 1.73 18.10
CA VAL A 457 -13.56 0.52 18.38
C VAL A 457 -13.53 0.21 19.88
N GLY A 458 -13.41 1.23 20.75
CA GLY A 458 -13.41 1.09 22.20
C GLY A 458 -14.70 0.52 22.80
N ARG A 459 -15.80 0.53 22.05
CA ARG A 459 -17.08 -0.13 22.45
C ARG A 459 -17.18 -1.58 21.97
N LEU A 460 -16.29 -2.03 21.10
CA LEU A 460 -16.23 -3.42 20.67
C LEU A 460 -15.45 -4.26 21.67
N ALA A 461 -15.67 -5.58 21.65
CA ALA A 461 -14.91 -6.51 22.46
C ALA A 461 -13.41 -6.35 22.25
N SER A 462 -12.65 -6.34 23.33
CA SER A 462 -11.19 -6.19 23.29
C SER A 462 -10.52 -7.42 22.71
N ILE A 463 -9.37 -7.18 22.08
CA ILE A 463 -8.51 -8.22 21.57
C ILE A 463 -7.15 -8.20 22.27
N VAL A 464 -6.51 -9.34 22.32
CA VAL A 464 -5.09 -9.48 22.67
C VAL A 464 -4.31 -9.71 21.40
N VAL A 465 -3.26 -8.90 21.18
CA VAL A 465 -2.25 -9.12 20.14
C VAL A 465 -0.97 -9.50 20.86
N ARG A 466 -0.55 -10.75 20.72
CA ARG A 466 0.65 -11.27 21.35
C ARG A 466 1.73 -11.52 20.31
N ARG A 467 2.78 -10.72 20.32
CA ARG A 467 3.98 -10.90 19.49
C ARG A 467 4.84 -12.04 20.05
N PHE A 468 5.43 -12.83 19.17
CA PHE A 468 6.37 -13.88 19.54
C PHE A 468 7.42 -14.09 18.45
N ASN A 469 8.52 -14.72 18.80
CA ASN A 469 9.53 -15.15 17.85
C ASN A 469 9.96 -16.60 18.12
N PHE A 470 10.58 -17.20 17.12
CA PHE A 470 11.05 -18.57 17.18
C PHE A 470 12.21 -18.78 16.19
N ALA A 471 12.92 -19.89 16.35
CA ALA A 471 13.95 -20.31 15.38
C ALA A 471 13.25 -20.91 14.15
N GLY A 472 13.24 -20.18 13.05
CA GLY A 472 12.67 -20.58 11.76
C GLY A 472 13.58 -21.49 10.94
N ALA A 473 13.46 -21.43 9.63
CA ALA A 473 14.36 -22.07 8.69
C ALA A 473 15.79 -21.58 8.92
N ASN A 474 16.80 -22.41 8.64
CA ASN A 474 18.20 -22.16 8.93
C ASN A 474 18.55 -21.84 10.41
N GLY A 475 17.56 -21.74 11.30
CA GLY A 475 17.74 -21.27 12.67
C GLY A 475 17.60 -19.76 12.85
N ASP A 476 17.21 -19.04 11.82
CA ASP A 476 17.02 -17.59 11.83
C ASP A 476 15.83 -17.20 12.73
N THR A 477 15.87 -15.98 13.26
CA THR A 477 14.77 -15.45 14.07
C THR A 477 13.60 -15.02 13.18
N VAL A 478 12.49 -15.73 13.33
CA VAL A 478 11.22 -15.45 12.63
C VAL A 478 10.20 -14.91 13.63
N TRP A 479 9.47 -13.87 13.25
CA TRP A 479 8.47 -13.27 14.09
C TRP A 479 7.06 -13.67 13.69
N GLY A 480 6.15 -13.59 14.66
CA GLY A 480 4.72 -13.82 14.46
C GLY A 480 3.87 -13.12 15.49
N GLN A 481 2.59 -13.12 15.25
CA GLN A 481 1.57 -12.53 16.13
C GLN A 481 0.40 -13.50 16.33
N ILE A 482 -0.16 -13.52 17.54
CA ILE A 482 -1.42 -14.19 17.85
C ILE A 482 -2.43 -13.09 18.16
N THR A 483 -3.52 -13.03 17.41
CA THR A 483 -4.65 -12.11 17.64
C THR A 483 -5.87 -12.92 18.05
N LYS A 484 -6.46 -12.62 19.19
CA LYS A 484 -7.66 -13.29 19.72
C LYS A 484 -8.50 -12.36 20.59
N LEU A 485 -9.76 -12.71 20.84
CA LEU A 485 -10.57 -12.02 21.85
C LEU A 485 -9.96 -12.20 23.24
N ASP A 486 -9.97 -11.14 24.04
CA ASP A 486 -9.34 -11.11 25.37
C ASP A 486 -10.05 -12.06 26.36
N ASN A 487 -11.37 -12.04 26.38
CA ASN A 487 -12.19 -12.74 27.39
C ASN A 487 -12.87 -14.00 26.84
N GLN A 488 -12.31 -14.66 25.83
CA GLN A 488 -12.90 -15.88 25.30
C GLN A 488 -12.56 -17.07 26.20
N GLU A 489 -13.59 -17.77 26.67
CA GLU A 489 -13.45 -19.01 27.44
C GLU A 489 -13.35 -20.24 26.52
N GLY A 490 -12.56 -21.22 26.94
CA GLY A 490 -12.40 -22.49 26.27
C GLY A 490 -11.39 -22.50 25.10
N PRO A 491 -11.15 -23.68 24.51
CA PRO A 491 -10.20 -23.83 23.42
C PRO A 491 -10.74 -23.26 22.11
N MET A 492 -9.98 -22.29 21.54
CA MET A 492 -10.31 -21.62 20.29
C MET A 492 -9.74 -22.37 19.08
N PRO A 493 -10.51 -22.55 17.99
CA PRO A 493 -9.96 -23.00 16.73
C PRO A 493 -8.93 -22.01 16.19
N ALA A 494 -7.93 -22.49 15.47
CA ALA A 494 -6.84 -21.67 14.95
C ALA A 494 -6.99 -21.35 13.46
N ILE A 495 -6.65 -20.11 13.08
CA ILE A 495 -6.50 -19.72 11.68
C ILE A 495 -5.03 -19.35 11.44
N LEU A 496 -4.35 -20.11 10.57
CA LEU A 496 -3.05 -19.69 10.06
C LEU A 496 -3.29 -18.67 8.93
N TYR A 497 -2.84 -17.44 9.17
CA TYR A 497 -3.06 -16.28 8.31
C TYR A 497 -1.78 -15.99 7.56
N ILE A 498 -1.79 -16.07 6.21
CA ILE A 498 -0.60 -16.04 5.35
C ILE A 498 -0.66 -14.80 4.46
N HIS A 499 0.29 -13.88 4.62
CA HIS A 499 0.31 -12.65 3.84
C HIS A 499 0.74 -12.88 2.39
N GLY A 500 0.36 -11.95 1.52
CA GLY A 500 0.80 -11.85 0.15
C GLY A 500 2.14 -11.10 0.00
N GLY A 501 2.52 -10.88 -1.22
CA GLY A 501 3.80 -10.33 -1.64
C GLY A 501 4.45 -11.29 -2.65
N PRO A 502 5.45 -12.13 -2.29
CA PRO A 502 5.77 -12.62 -0.93
C PRO A 502 6.49 -11.64 -0.02
N GLN A 503 7.17 -10.64 -0.57
CA GLN A 503 7.87 -9.62 0.19
C GLN A 503 6.85 -8.62 0.77
N GLY A 504 6.37 -8.93 1.96
CA GLY A 504 5.37 -8.19 2.71
C GLY A 504 5.44 -8.50 4.21
N SER A 505 4.45 -8.08 4.98
CA SER A 505 4.36 -8.39 6.41
C SER A 505 2.93 -8.16 6.91
N PHE A 506 2.49 -8.97 7.86
CA PHE A 506 1.37 -8.62 8.74
C PHE A 506 1.88 -7.84 9.95
N ASN A 507 2.50 -6.70 9.71
CA ASN A 507 2.95 -5.79 10.77
C ASN A 507 1.79 -5.33 11.66
N ASP A 508 2.07 -4.49 12.67
CA ASP A 508 1.05 -3.93 13.56
C ASP A 508 0.33 -2.76 12.88
N GLY A 509 -0.32 -3.01 11.73
CA GLY A 509 -1.09 -2.04 10.97
C GLY A 509 -2.56 -2.43 10.83
N TRP A 510 -3.44 -1.42 10.72
CA TRP A 510 -4.86 -1.63 10.44
C TRP A 510 -5.09 -2.00 8.98
N SER A 511 -5.76 -3.12 8.75
CA SER A 511 -6.24 -3.49 7.42
C SER A 511 -7.77 -3.35 7.34
N SER A 512 -8.28 -2.68 6.32
CA SER A 512 -9.72 -2.65 6.03
C SER A 512 -10.19 -3.84 5.17
N ARG A 513 -9.28 -4.74 4.81
CA ARG A 513 -9.54 -5.94 3.99
C ARG A 513 -9.22 -7.22 4.78
N TRP A 514 -7.96 -7.55 4.91
CA TRP A 514 -7.47 -8.72 5.66
C TRP A 514 -7.17 -8.30 7.10
N ASN A 515 -8.23 -8.19 7.93
CA ASN A 515 -8.14 -7.70 9.31
C ASN A 515 -8.16 -8.86 10.30
N PRO A 516 -7.07 -9.13 11.04
CA PRO A 516 -7.06 -10.24 12.01
C PRO A 516 -8.03 -10.03 13.18
N ARG A 517 -8.34 -8.76 13.53
CA ARG A 517 -9.31 -8.47 14.60
C ARG A 517 -10.72 -8.98 14.27
N VAL A 518 -11.21 -8.74 13.04
CA VAL A 518 -12.55 -9.18 12.65
C VAL A 518 -12.64 -10.71 12.58
N VAL A 519 -11.56 -11.39 12.16
CA VAL A 519 -11.49 -12.86 12.17
C VAL A 519 -11.45 -13.39 13.61
N ALA A 520 -10.63 -12.79 14.47
CA ALA A 520 -10.59 -13.12 15.90
C ALA A 520 -11.95 -12.91 16.58
N SER A 521 -12.70 -11.89 16.19
CA SER A 521 -14.04 -11.60 16.69
C SER A 521 -15.07 -12.69 16.36
N GLN A 522 -14.78 -13.56 15.39
CA GLN A 522 -15.59 -14.75 15.12
C GLN A 522 -15.29 -15.93 16.09
N GLY A 523 -14.41 -15.72 17.07
CA GLY A 523 -14.04 -16.74 18.06
C GLY A 523 -12.84 -17.60 17.67
N TYR A 524 -12.00 -17.14 16.76
CA TYR A 524 -10.78 -17.79 16.32
C TYR A 524 -9.53 -17.19 16.95
N ALA A 525 -8.48 -18.00 17.11
CA ALA A 525 -7.12 -17.51 17.33
C ALA A 525 -6.43 -17.37 15.97
N VAL A 526 -6.14 -16.13 15.57
CA VAL A 526 -5.45 -15.82 14.32
C VAL A 526 -3.94 -15.83 14.56
N ILE A 527 -3.22 -16.67 13.84
CA ILE A 527 -1.76 -16.80 13.91
C ILE A 527 -1.18 -16.28 12.61
N SER A 528 -0.48 -15.15 12.65
CA SER A 528 0.25 -14.55 11.54
C SER A 528 1.75 -14.78 11.74
N VAL A 529 2.47 -15.15 10.68
CA VAL A 529 3.91 -15.41 10.71
C VAL A 529 4.57 -14.66 9.55
N ASP A 530 5.57 -13.85 9.86
CA ASP A 530 6.41 -13.17 8.88
C ASP A 530 7.57 -14.09 8.48
N PHE A 531 7.29 -14.99 7.53
CA PHE A 531 8.22 -16.00 7.02
C PHE A 531 9.39 -15.38 6.21
N HIS A 532 10.44 -16.16 5.93
CA HIS A 532 11.54 -15.73 5.03
C HIS A 532 10.99 -15.17 3.71
N GLY A 533 11.42 -13.98 3.35
CA GLY A 533 10.87 -13.14 2.29
C GLY A 533 10.13 -11.92 2.83
N SER A 534 9.67 -11.92 4.08
CA SER A 534 8.97 -10.79 4.66
C SER A 534 9.88 -9.58 4.82
N THR A 535 9.27 -8.37 4.78
CA THR A 535 9.95 -7.08 4.97
C THR A 535 10.12 -6.73 6.45
N GLY A 536 10.99 -5.77 6.75
CA GLY A 536 11.22 -5.28 8.12
C GLY A 536 12.30 -6.01 8.93
N TYR A 537 12.93 -7.05 8.35
CA TYR A 537 13.93 -7.89 9.02
C TYR A 537 15.34 -7.77 8.43
N GLY A 538 15.54 -6.84 7.52
CA GLY A 538 16.76 -6.67 6.73
C GLY A 538 16.67 -7.31 5.36
N GLN A 539 17.55 -6.85 4.45
CA GLN A 539 17.48 -7.25 3.04
C GLN A 539 17.79 -8.73 2.83
N GLU A 540 18.71 -9.31 3.61
CA GLU A 540 19.03 -10.74 3.52
C GLU A 540 17.81 -11.64 3.81
N PHE A 541 16.99 -11.25 4.79
CA PHE A 541 15.78 -11.98 5.13
C PHE A 541 14.72 -11.84 4.03
N THR A 542 14.58 -10.65 3.44
CA THR A 542 13.68 -10.39 2.31
C THR A 542 14.12 -11.17 1.07
N ASP A 543 15.40 -11.20 0.77
CA ASP A 543 15.97 -11.93 -0.39
C ASP A 543 15.88 -13.46 -0.25
N ALA A 544 15.74 -13.97 0.96
CA ALA A 544 15.81 -15.41 1.24
C ALA A 544 14.72 -16.26 0.57
N ILE A 545 13.68 -15.63 0.05
CA ILE A 545 12.61 -16.30 -0.71
C ILE A 545 12.95 -16.48 -2.20
N ASN A 546 13.91 -15.72 -2.73
CA ASN A 546 14.28 -15.82 -4.14
C ASN A 546 14.73 -17.23 -4.47
N LYS A 547 14.08 -17.87 -5.46
CA LYS A 547 14.23 -19.28 -5.85
C LYS A 547 13.89 -20.30 -4.76
N ASP A 548 13.08 -19.89 -3.76
CA ASP A 548 12.69 -20.75 -2.63
C ASP A 548 11.26 -20.47 -2.13
N TRP A 549 10.32 -20.30 -3.06
CA TRP A 549 8.95 -19.86 -2.75
C TRP A 549 8.18 -20.82 -1.82
N GLY A 550 8.43 -22.10 -1.88
CA GLY A 550 7.72 -23.10 -1.09
C GLY A 550 8.59 -23.83 -0.06
N GLY A 551 9.87 -23.46 0.10
CA GLY A 551 10.82 -24.11 1.00
C GLY A 551 10.85 -23.48 2.39
N LYS A 552 11.74 -22.47 2.59
CA LYS A 552 11.86 -21.77 3.88
C LYS A 552 10.53 -21.17 4.37
N PRO A 553 9.71 -20.52 3.52
CA PRO A 553 8.44 -19.99 3.99
C PRO A 553 7.51 -21.06 4.58
N LEU A 554 7.38 -22.21 3.94
CA LEU A 554 6.56 -23.31 4.49
C LEU A 554 7.14 -23.84 5.81
N GLU A 555 8.46 -23.99 5.93
CA GLU A 555 9.11 -24.40 7.17
C GLU A 555 8.85 -23.39 8.30
N ASP A 556 8.93 -22.09 8.02
CA ASP A 556 8.63 -21.04 8.98
C ASP A 556 7.17 -21.05 9.44
N LEU A 557 6.24 -21.22 8.52
CA LEU A 557 4.82 -21.34 8.82
C LEU A 557 4.54 -22.57 9.70
N GLN A 558 5.19 -23.71 9.43
CA GLN A 558 5.07 -24.95 10.23
C GLN A 558 5.61 -24.73 11.65
N LYS A 559 6.81 -24.15 11.77
CA LYS A 559 7.47 -23.89 13.05
C LYS A 559 6.76 -22.80 13.84
N GLY A 560 6.33 -21.73 13.18
CA GLY A 560 5.59 -20.62 13.78
C GLY A 560 4.23 -21.03 14.30
N PHE A 561 3.48 -21.83 13.53
CA PHE A 561 2.22 -22.39 13.99
C PHE A 561 2.43 -23.28 15.23
N ALA A 562 3.42 -24.17 15.21
CA ALA A 562 3.75 -24.99 16.36
C ALA A 562 4.24 -24.17 17.58
N ALA A 563 4.95 -23.05 17.35
CA ALA A 563 5.37 -22.15 18.41
C ALA A 563 4.17 -21.45 19.06
N ALA A 564 3.22 -20.95 18.28
CA ALA A 564 2.00 -20.32 18.76
C ALA A 564 1.17 -21.28 19.63
N LEU A 565 1.00 -22.52 19.21
CA LEU A 565 0.28 -23.55 20.00
C LEU A 565 0.98 -23.88 21.34
N ARG A 566 2.30 -23.85 21.39
CA ARG A 566 3.03 -24.02 22.66
C ARG A 566 2.92 -22.82 23.58
N LEU A 567 2.81 -21.62 22.99
CA LEU A 567 2.79 -20.37 23.71
C LEU A 567 1.42 -20.06 24.34
N ASP A 568 0.35 -20.53 23.73
CA ASP A 568 -1.01 -20.31 24.18
C ASP A 568 -1.82 -21.62 24.16
N SER A 569 -2.03 -22.18 25.36
CA SER A 569 -2.77 -23.45 25.53
C SER A 569 -4.27 -23.35 25.30
N GLN A 570 -4.82 -22.13 25.14
CA GLN A 570 -6.21 -21.92 24.75
C GLN A 570 -6.44 -22.12 23.24
N ILE A 571 -5.39 -22.28 22.44
CA ILE A 571 -5.51 -22.49 21.01
C ILE A 571 -5.62 -23.99 20.74
N ASP A 572 -6.73 -24.41 20.14
CA ASP A 572 -6.94 -25.79 19.68
C ASP A 572 -6.37 -25.97 18.25
N GLY A 573 -5.12 -26.39 18.19
CA GLY A 573 -4.49 -26.67 16.91
C GLY A 573 -5.06 -27.85 16.14
N THR A 574 -5.93 -28.69 16.72
CA THR A 574 -6.59 -29.81 16.00
C THR A 574 -7.76 -29.33 15.15
N ARG A 575 -8.37 -28.20 15.53
CA ARG A 575 -9.37 -27.47 14.77
C ARG A 575 -8.71 -26.25 14.16
N ALA A 576 -8.12 -26.39 12.97
CA ALA A 576 -7.40 -25.31 12.32
C ALA A 576 -7.67 -25.26 10.82
N CYS A 577 -7.75 -24.03 10.27
CA CYS A 577 -7.72 -23.75 8.83
C CYS A 577 -6.55 -22.83 8.49
N ALA A 578 -6.12 -22.81 7.22
CA ALA A 578 -5.15 -21.85 6.72
C ALA A 578 -5.81 -20.99 5.64
N MET A 579 -5.49 -19.70 5.62
CA MET A 579 -6.01 -18.77 4.63
C MET A 579 -4.98 -17.73 4.23
N GLY A 580 -5.03 -17.32 2.95
CA GLY A 580 -4.12 -16.33 2.41
C GLY A 580 -4.55 -15.84 1.02
N ALA A 581 -4.00 -14.68 0.62
CA ALA A 581 -4.25 -14.07 -0.66
C ALA A 581 -2.96 -13.85 -1.46
N SER A 582 -3.05 -13.82 -2.79
CA SER A 582 -1.90 -13.59 -3.68
C SER A 582 -0.83 -14.67 -3.44
N TYR A 583 0.40 -14.30 -3.07
CA TYR A 583 1.38 -15.29 -2.61
C TYR A 583 0.84 -16.14 -1.44
N GLY A 584 0.10 -15.53 -0.50
CA GLY A 584 -0.55 -16.30 0.58
C GLY A 584 -1.55 -17.34 0.04
N GLY A 585 -2.26 -17.03 -1.03
CA GLY A 585 -3.12 -17.97 -1.78
C GLY A 585 -2.32 -19.06 -2.51
N TYR A 586 -1.18 -18.71 -3.10
CA TYR A 586 -0.19 -19.68 -3.60
C TYR A 586 0.25 -20.64 -2.49
N MET A 587 0.64 -20.10 -1.34
CA MET A 587 1.08 -20.92 -0.21
C MET A 587 -0.04 -21.82 0.31
N VAL A 588 -1.29 -21.39 0.26
CA VAL A 588 -2.45 -22.25 0.58
C VAL A 588 -2.57 -23.42 -0.41
N ASN A 589 -2.44 -23.18 -1.73
CA ASN A 589 -2.37 -24.22 -2.75
C ASN A 589 -1.17 -25.15 -2.54
N TRP A 590 -0.01 -24.60 -2.15
CA TRP A 590 1.20 -25.35 -1.84
C TRP A 590 1.03 -26.23 -0.58
N ILE A 591 0.44 -25.70 0.48
CA ILE A 591 0.10 -26.43 1.73
C ILE A 591 -0.82 -27.62 1.43
N ALA A 592 -1.82 -27.45 0.55
CA ALA A 592 -2.72 -28.55 0.17
C ALA A 592 -1.96 -29.78 -0.36
N GLY A 593 -0.84 -29.56 -1.07
CA GLY A 593 0.00 -30.62 -1.62
C GLY A 593 1.20 -31.07 -0.76
N LYS A 594 1.74 -30.14 0.05
CA LYS A 594 3.01 -30.35 0.79
C LYS A 594 2.85 -30.53 2.31
N TRP A 595 1.71 -30.12 2.84
CA TRP A 595 1.36 -30.31 4.25
C TRP A 595 -0.07 -30.86 4.38
N PRO A 596 -0.39 -31.95 3.67
CA PRO A 596 -1.74 -32.51 3.63
C PRO A 596 -2.19 -32.95 5.02
N ASN A 597 -3.50 -32.97 5.25
CA ASN A 597 -4.14 -33.40 6.50
C ASN A 597 -3.80 -32.56 7.75
N ARG A 598 -3.13 -31.42 7.60
CA ARG A 598 -2.85 -30.55 8.75
C ARG A 598 -4.07 -29.70 9.13
N PHE A 599 -4.79 -29.23 8.15
CA PHE A 599 -5.91 -28.31 8.31
C PHE A 599 -7.24 -28.98 8.00
N LYS A 600 -8.30 -28.54 8.69
CA LYS A 600 -9.68 -28.96 8.42
C LYS A 600 -10.22 -28.31 7.16
N CYS A 601 -9.80 -27.08 6.87
CA CYS A 601 -10.15 -26.37 5.65
C CYS A 601 -9.07 -25.37 5.22
N LEU A 602 -9.18 -24.92 3.99
CA LEU A 602 -8.33 -23.92 3.36
C LEU A 602 -9.18 -22.81 2.74
N VAL A 603 -8.64 -21.59 2.70
CA VAL A 603 -9.21 -20.46 1.95
C VAL A 603 -8.10 -19.85 1.10
N GLN A 604 -8.24 -19.99 -0.20
CA GLN A 604 -7.32 -19.45 -1.21
C GLN A 604 -7.99 -18.30 -1.92
N HIS A 605 -7.40 -17.09 -1.87
CA HIS A 605 -7.88 -15.90 -2.57
C HIS A 605 -6.81 -15.42 -3.55
N ASP A 606 -7.17 -15.31 -4.82
CA ASP A 606 -6.30 -14.88 -5.92
C ASP A 606 -4.91 -15.55 -5.91
N GLY A 607 -4.88 -16.84 -5.58
CA GLY A 607 -3.64 -17.60 -5.40
C GLY A 607 -3.15 -18.22 -6.69
N LEU A 608 -1.84 -18.18 -6.91
CA LEU A 608 -1.19 -18.84 -8.04
C LEU A 608 -1.35 -20.35 -7.90
N PHE A 609 -1.68 -21.02 -9.00
CA PHE A 609 -1.87 -22.48 -9.05
C PHE A 609 -0.94 -23.15 -10.05
N ASP A 610 -0.96 -22.75 -11.33
CA ASP A 610 -0.06 -23.25 -12.37
C ASP A 610 0.95 -22.18 -12.77
N MET A 611 2.18 -22.33 -12.34
CA MET A 611 3.24 -21.33 -12.51
C MET A 611 3.59 -21.07 -13.98
N ARG A 612 3.34 -22.04 -14.88
CA ARG A 612 3.54 -21.86 -16.32
C ARG A 612 2.52 -20.90 -16.92
N SER A 613 1.23 -21.16 -16.71
CA SER A 613 0.16 -20.32 -17.23
C SER A 613 0.17 -18.95 -16.55
N PHE A 614 0.51 -18.89 -15.25
CA PHE A 614 0.68 -17.65 -14.52
C PHE A 614 1.72 -16.74 -15.18
N TYR A 615 2.94 -17.22 -15.45
CA TYR A 615 4.01 -16.41 -16.06
C TYR A 615 3.57 -15.77 -17.37
N TYR A 616 2.84 -16.49 -18.23
CA TYR A 616 2.41 -15.99 -19.53
C TYR A 616 1.11 -15.18 -19.49
N THR A 617 0.50 -15.00 -18.32
CA THR A 617 -0.78 -14.31 -18.18
C THR A 617 -0.82 -13.21 -17.13
N THR A 618 0.18 -13.12 -16.24
CA THR A 618 0.35 -11.97 -15.36
C THR A 618 0.76 -10.73 -16.17
N GLU A 619 0.45 -9.55 -15.67
CA GLU A 619 0.75 -8.30 -16.38
C GLU A 619 2.19 -7.81 -16.12
N GLU A 620 2.74 -7.99 -14.93
CA GLU A 620 4.11 -7.63 -14.55
C GLU A 620 5.03 -8.85 -14.59
N LEU A 621 6.12 -8.76 -15.35
CA LEU A 621 7.06 -9.86 -15.54
C LEU A 621 8.38 -9.70 -14.77
N TRP A 622 8.68 -8.52 -14.22
CA TRP A 622 9.92 -8.31 -13.48
C TRP A 622 9.98 -9.17 -12.22
N PHE A 623 8.92 -9.24 -11.38
CA PHE A 623 8.95 -10.00 -10.15
C PHE A 623 9.09 -11.53 -10.37
N PRO A 624 8.32 -12.20 -11.25
CA PRO A 624 8.55 -13.62 -11.47
C PRO A 624 9.91 -13.91 -12.13
N ARG A 625 10.41 -13.00 -12.98
CA ARG A 625 11.76 -13.16 -13.55
C ARG A 625 12.83 -13.07 -12.47
N TRP A 626 12.69 -12.17 -11.50
CA TRP A 626 13.61 -12.06 -10.38
C TRP A 626 13.51 -13.27 -9.46
N ASP A 627 12.32 -13.56 -8.98
CA ASP A 627 12.08 -14.59 -7.97
C ASP A 627 12.41 -16.02 -8.45
N PHE A 628 12.26 -16.29 -9.75
CA PHE A 628 12.57 -17.59 -10.34
C PHE A 628 13.88 -17.60 -11.17
N GLY A 629 14.52 -16.44 -11.33
CA GLY A 629 15.84 -16.31 -11.98
C GLY A 629 15.81 -16.25 -13.50
N GLY A 630 14.70 -15.83 -14.10
CA GLY A 630 14.53 -15.64 -15.53
C GLY A 630 13.09 -15.83 -15.99
N SER A 631 12.85 -15.72 -17.29
CA SER A 631 11.56 -16.11 -17.87
C SER A 631 11.27 -17.60 -17.65
N TYR A 632 10.02 -18.00 -17.80
CA TYR A 632 9.67 -19.44 -17.73
C TYR A 632 10.49 -20.29 -18.73
N ALA A 633 10.81 -19.79 -19.89
CA ALA A 633 11.64 -20.50 -20.87
C ALA A 633 13.10 -20.66 -20.42
N GLU A 634 13.64 -19.68 -19.69
CA GLU A 634 15.03 -19.65 -19.20
C GLU A 634 15.19 -20.45 -17.87
N ALA A 635 14.21 -20.39 -16.98
CA ALA A 635 14.26 -20.91 -15.61
C ALA A 635 13.17 -21.98 -15.34
N ARG A 636 12.78 -22.77 -16.35
CA ARG A 636 11.68 -23.74 -16.28
C ARG A 636 11.72 -24.60 -15.03
N ASP A 637 12.88 -25.17 -14.70
CA ASP A 637 13.00 -26.12 -13.58
C ASP A 637 12.69 -25.46 -12.24
N GLU A 638 12.96 -24.14 -12.11
CA GLU A 638 12.64 -23.39 -10.90
C GLU A 638 11.13 -23.12 -10.78
N TYR A 639 10.47 -22.73 -11.89
CA TYR A 639 9.01 -22.59 -11.91
C TYR A 639 8.30 -23.92 -11.61
N GLU A 640 8.75 -25.04 -12.22
CA GLU A 640 8.14 -26.34 -12.01
C GLU A 640 8.42 -26.92 -10.61
N ARG A 641 9.54 -26.56 -9.98
CA ARG A 641 9.86 -26.94 -8.60
C ARG A 641 8.83 -26.41 -7.62
N TRP A 642 8.41 -25.17 -7.79
CA TRP A 642 7.49 -24.47 -6.90
C TRP A 642 6.06 -24.39 -7.47
N ASN A 643 5.70 -25.27 -8.38
CA ASN A 643 4.40 -25.29 -9.03
C ASN A 643 3.38 -26.13 -8.23
N PRO A 644 2.35 -25.52 -7.59
CA PRO A 644 1.32 -26.25 -6.85
C PRO A 644 0.58 -27.28 -7.70
N ALA A 645 0.37 -27.02 -9.00
CA ALA A 645 -0.32 -27.93 -9.92
C ALA A 645 0.37 -29.30 -10.03
N ASN A 646 1.69 -29.38 -9.80
CA ASN A 646 2.44 -30.62 -9.80
C ASN A 646 2.17 -31.51 -8.57
N HIS A 647 1.37 -31.07 -7.61
CA HIS A 647 1.14 -31.74 -6.33
C HIS A 647 -0.34 -31.95 -6.01
N VAL A 648 -1.22 -31.75 -6.98
CA VAL A 648 -2.68 -31.93 -6.81
C VAL A 648 -3.05 -33.36 -6.38
N ASP A 649 -2.24 -34.35 -6.72
CA ASP A 649 -2.46 -35.75 -6.32
C ASP A 649 -2.46 -35.96 -4.79
N ASN A 650 -1.84 -35.02 -4.04
CA ASN A 650 -1.82 -35.06 -2.59
C ASN A 650 -2.95 -34.25 -1.95
N TRP A 651 -3.72 -33.49 -2.73
CA TRP A 651 -4.79 -32.65 -2.22
C TRP A 651 -5.93 -33.48 -1.64
N GLN A 652 -6.34 -33.14 -0.42
CA GLN A 652 -7.42 -33.82 0.31
C GLN A 652 -8.26 -32.84 1.14
N THR A 653 -7.71 -31.66 1.46
CA THR A 653 -8.33 -30.70 2.37
C THR A 653 -9.39 -29.88 1.64
N PRO A 654 -10.60 -29.74 2.19
CA PRO A 654 -11.64 -28.85 1.66
C PRO A 654 -11.13 -27.43 1.46
N MET A 655 -11.51 -26.78 0.35
CA MET A 655 -11.00 -25.47 -0.01
C MET A 655 -12.08 -24.54 -0.57
N LEU A 656 -12.13 -23.32 -0.02
CA LEU A 656 -12.81 -22.18 -0.63
C LEU A 656 -11.81 -21.43 -1.52
N VAL A 657 -12.19 -21.22 -2.78
CA VAL A 657 -11.42 -20.47 -3.77
C VAL A 657 -12.14 -19.15 -4.05
N VAL A 658 -11.41 -18.03 -4.02
CA VAL A 658 -11.94 -16.71 -4.34
C VAL A 658 -11.12 -16.07 -5.45
N ALA A 659 -11.77 -15.39 -6.39
CA ALA A 659 -11.10 -14.71 -7.51
C ALA A 659 -11.88 -13.48 -7.99
N GLY A 660 -11.15 -12.44 -8.45
CA GLY A 660 -11.68 -11.27 -9.13
C GLY A 660 -11.48 -11.37 -10.65
N GLU A 661 -12.52 -11.12 -11.48
CA GLU A 661 -12.38 -11.20 -12.95
C GLU A 661 -11.50 -10.09 -13.54
N GLN A 662 -11.36 -8.95 -12.83
CA GLN A 662 -10.49 -7.84 -13.22
C GLN A 662 -9.08 -7.94 -12.64
N ASP A 663 -8.74 -9.07 -12.02
CA ASP A 663 -7.39 -9.32 -11.53
C ASP A 663 -6.45 -9.70 -12.69
N PHE A 664 -5.55 -8.78 -13.06
CA PHE A 664 -4.52 -9.03 -14.07
C PHE A 664 -3.16 -9.34 -13.46
N ARG A 665 -3.00 -9.15 -12.13
CA ARG A 665 -1.82 -9.55 -11.38
C ARG A 665 -1.78 -11.07 -11.20
N VAL A 666 -2.84 -11.67 -10.66
CA VAL A 666 -3.04 -13.12 -10.58
C VAL A 666 -4.35 -13.47 -11.30
N PRO A 667 -4.31 -13.68 -12.62
CA PRO A 667 -5.53 -13.82 -13.41
C PRO A 667 -6.49 -14.88 -12.84
N TYR A 668 -7.77 -14.57 -12.81
CA TYR A 668 -8.83 -15.39 -12.22
C TYR A 668 -8.86 -16.85 -12.72
N THR A 669 -8.25 -17.11 -13.88
CA THR A 669 -8.06 -18.45 -14.41
C THR A 669 -7.22 -19.36 -13.52
N GLN A 670 -6.35 -18.79 -12.67
CA GLN A 670 -5.62 -19.55 -11.65
C GLN A 670 -6.57 -20.10 -10.58
N GLY A 671 -7.54 -19.31 -10.15
CA GLY A 671 -8.61 -19.76 -9.25
C GLY A 671 -9.50 -20.81 -9.88
N ILE A 672 -9.93 -20.64 -11.14
CA ILE A 672 -10.72 -21.63 -11.87
C ILE A 672 -9.96 -22.96 -11.98
N ALA A 673 -8.66 -22.92 -12.32
CA ALA A 673 -7.84 -24.12 -12.47
C ALA A 673 -7.69 -24.88 -11.13
N SER A 674 -7.45 -24.15 -10.03
CA SER A 674 -7.41 -24.70 -8.66
C SER A 674 -8.75 -25.36 -8.29
N PHE A 675 -9.87 -24.68 -8.54
CA PHE A 675 -11.20 -25.21 -8.25
C PHE A 675 -11.53 -26.44 -9.09
N THR A 676 -11.16 -26.46 -10.37
CA THR A 676 -11.34 -27.62 -11.25
C THR A 676 -10.57 -28.84 -10.72
N ALA A 677 -9.32 -28.64 -10.27
CA ALA A 677 -8.53 -29.72 -9.67
C ALA A 677 -9.19 -30.32 -8.42
N LEU A 678 -9.81 -29.47 -7.57
CA LEU A 678 -10.57 -29.93 -6.40
C LEU A 678 -11.81 -30.76 -6.82
N GLN A 679 -12.55 -30.28 -7.81
CA GLN A 679 -13.75 -30.96 -8.31
C GLN A 679 -13.44 -32.33 -8.93
N GLU A 680 -12.41 -32.43 -9.77
CA GLU A 680 -11.99 -33.71 -10.40
C GLU A 680 -11.59 -34.75 -9.35
N ARG A 681 -11.07 -34.30 -8.20
CA ARG A 681 -10.70 -35.17 -7.09
C ARG A 681 -11.84 -35.45 -6.10
N GLY A 682 -13.02 -34.86 -6.31
CA GLY A 682 -14.17 -35.00 -5.39
C GLY A 682 -13.92 -34.34 -4.02
N ILE A 683 -13.04 -33.36 -3.93
CA ILE A 683 -12.74 -32.64 -2.68
C ILE A 683 -13.82 -31.58 -2.45
N PRO A 684 -14.45 -31.48 -1.26
CA PRO A 684 -15.41 -30.45 -0.97
C PRO A 684 -14.83 -29.06 -1.21
N SER A 685 -15.49 -28.28 -2.08
CA SER A 685 -14.97 -26.97 -2.50
C SER A 685 -16.09 -26.01 -2.85
N GLN A 686 -15.78 -24.70 -2.75
CA GLN A 686 -16.62 -23.61 -3.23
C GLN A 686 -15.76 -22.65 -4.05
N LEU A 687 -16.36 -21.98 -5.03
CA LEU A 687 -15.73 -20.93 -5.82
C LEU A 687 -16.59 -19.66 -5.72
N LEU A 688 -15.98 -18.57 -5.23
CA LEU A 688 -16.56 -17.24 -5.19
C LEU A 688 -15.86 -16.36 -6.21
N VAL A 689 -16.57 -15.87 -7.21
CA VAL A 689 -16.03 -14.99 -8.25
C VAL A 689 -16.71 -13.65 -8.18
N PHE A 690 -15.91 -12.57 -8.21
CA PHE A 690 -16.39 -11.20 -8.29
C PHE A 690 -16.12 -10.65 -9.70
N PRO A 691 -17.15 -10.38 -10.51
CA PRO A 691 -16.96 -9.93 -11.90
C PRO A 691 -16.45 -8.49 -12.01
N ASP A 692 -16.59 -7.71 -10.94
CA ASP A 692 -16.31 -6.27 -10.87
C ASP A 692 -15.19 -5.91 -9.87
N GLU A 693 -14.42 -6.90 -9.38
CA GLU A 693 -13.29 -6.69 -8.49
C GLU A 693 -11.97 -7.08 -9.17
N ASN A 694 -10.92 -6.37 -8.76
CA ASN A 694 -9.55 -6.64 -9.15
C ASN A 694 -8.85 -7.59 -8.15
N HIS A 695 -7.52 -7.51 -8.03
CA HIS A 695 -6.73 -8.27 -7.04
C HIS A 695 -7.12 -7.97 -5.58
N TRP A 696 -7.88 -6.90 -5.35
CA TRP A 696 -8.40 -6.52 -4.05
C TRP A 696 -9.93 -6.40 -4.11
N VAL A 697 -10.63 -6.98 -3.16
CA VAL A 697 -12.08 -6.80 -3.01
C VAL A 697 -12.32 -5.47 -2.29
N LEU A 698 -12.67 -4.42 -3.05
CA LEU A 698 -12.75 -3.04 -2.57
C LEU A 698 -14.19 -2.51 -2.45
N GLY A 699 -15.11 -3.07 -3.20
CA GLY A 699 -16.54 -2.74 -3.13
C GLY A 699 -17.11 -3.11 -1.75
N ALA A 700 -17.83 -2.19 -1.10
CA ALA A 700 -18.31 -2.43 0.27
C ALA A 700 -19.22 -3.66 0.36
N LYS A 701 -20.16 -3.82 -0.59
CA LYS A 701 -21.05 -4.99 -0.66
C LYS A 701 -20.31 -6.28 -0.96
N ASN A 702 -19.33 -6.23 -1.89
CA ASN A 702 -18.49 -7.37 -2.23
C ASN A 702 -17.61 -7.77 -1.05
N SER A 703 -17.06 -6.80 -0.33
CA SER A 703 -16.28 -7.05 0.90
C SER A 703 -17.12 -7.73 1.99
N LEU A 704 -18.37 -7.30 2.18
CA LEU A 704 -19.31 -7.97 3.11
C LEU A 704 -19.60 -9.41 2.67
N GLN A 705 -19.88 -9.62 1.39
CA GLN A 705 -20.10 -10.97 0.82
C GLN A 705 -18.88 -11.85 1.00
N TRP A 706 -17.67 -11.31 0.76
CA TRP A 706 -16.40 -12.02 0.96
C TRP A 706 -16.27 -12.51 2.41
N HIS A 707 -16.41 -11.59 3.39
CA HIS A 707 -16.27 -11.93 4.81
C HIS A 707 -17.31 -12.97 5.24
N ASN A 708 -18.57 -12.77 4.89
CA ASN A 708 -19.64 -13.70 5.25
C ASN A 708 -19.43 -15.08 4.62
N THR A 709 -18.96 -15.17 3.37
CA THR A 709 -18.66 -16.44 2.70
C THR A 709 -17.50 -17.15 3.38
N VAL A 710 -16.43 -16.40 3.70
CA VAL A 710 -15.25 -16.95 4.41
C VAL A 710 -15.64 -17.43 5.81
N PHE A 711 -16.38 -16.64 6.58
CA PHE A 711 -16.79 -17.03 7.93
C PHE A 711 -17.71 -18.26 7.93
N ASN A 712 -18.69 -18.33 7.03
CA ASN A 712 -19.55 -19.50 6.87
C ASN A 712 -18.73 -20.75 6.51
N TRP A 713 -17.68 -20.59 5.66
CA TRP A 713 -16.78 -21.67 5.31
C TRP A 713 -15.97 -22.15 6.52
N LEU A 714 -15.36 -21.23 7.28
CA LEU A 714 -14.61 -21.55 8.50
C LEU A 714 -15.48 -22.20 9.56
N ASP A 715 -16.67 -21.65 9.83
CA ASP A 715 -17.62 -22.18 10.81
C ASP A 715 -18.04 -23.59 10.49
N ARG A 716 -18.35 -23.88 9.25
CA ARG A 716 -18.69 -25.23 8.77
C ARG A 716 -17.64 -26.30 9.13
N TRP A 717 -16.36 -25.96 9.02
CA TRP A 717 -15.27 -26.91 9.22
C TRP A 717 -14.67 -26.90 10.61
N LEU A 718 -14.94 -25.86 11.41
CA LEU A 718 -14.32 -25.68 12.72
C LEU A 718 -15.32 -25.68 13.89
N LYS A 719 -16.63 -25.45 13.64
CA LYS A 719 -17.66 -25.32 14.71
C LYS A 719 -18.83 -26.31 14.58
N GLU A 720 -19.12 -26.89 13.41
CA GLU A 720 -20.33 -27.72 13.20
C GLU A 720 -20.37 -29.06 13.98
N ASP A 721 -19.26 -29.52 14.54
CA ASP A 721 -19.26 -30.74 15.39
C ASP A 721 -19.98 -30.55 16.75
N GLU A 722 -20.21 -29.31 17.21
CA GLU A 722 -20.94 -29.04 18.47
C GLU A 722 -22.46 -29.16 18.33
N SER A 723 -23.00 -29.12 17.10
CA SER A 723 -24.44 -29.22 16.83
C SER A 723 -24.94 -30.67 16.67
N ALA A 724 -24.04 -31.62 16.44
CA ALA A 724 -24.39 -33.04 16.25
C ALA A 724 -24.64 -33.79 17.60
N GLU A 725 -24.16 -33.29 18.75
CA GLU A 725 -24.39 -33.87 20.07
C GLU A 725 -25.67 -33.37 20.75
N GLN A 726 -26.39 -32.40 20.12
CA GLN A 726 -27.65 -31.85 20.69
C GLN A 726 -28.91 -32.28 19.91
N GLN A 727 -28.84 -33.20 18.97
CA GLN A 727 -29.97 -33.89 18.34
C GLN A 727 -29.96 -35.39 18.68
#